data_caf2fe5f9482317a50fef1b2d801f260
#
_entry.id   caf2fe5f9482317a50fef1b2d801f260
#
_cell.length_a   1.000
_cell.length_b   1.000
_cell.length_c   1.000
_cell.angle_alpha   90.00
_cell.angle_beta   90.00
_cell.angle_gamma   90.00
#
_symmetry.space_group_name_H-M   'P 1'
#
loop_
_entity.id
_entity.type
_entity.pdbx_description
1 polymer ?
#
loop_
_entity_poly.entity_id
_entity_poly.type
_entity_poly.pdbx_seq_one_letter_code
_entity_poly.pdbx_strand_id
1 'polypeptide(L)'
;MYLHPRERRARHAEARPHSLASSPTRHPDVRAEAVEQGTMRAASSSRDGHATHAHAHPGRRRLRGAGRGCKLEVRNRITRRRFMYTLNPALVPSPSLTDPLPNPRRRPIRLGGVQRRFTTSGAVASPANADADTLPTAPNGQTLMLHNTMKRKKEPFVPRDAEQNKVSMYVCGVTVYDYSHIGHARVYVAFDVLYRQLTRMGYDVTYCRNFTDVDDKIIKRANENGEECDALVDRFIDAFHEDIDALGCVRPTMEPRATDHIGDITALCERLIEKGYAYSADGDVYFSVDALPEYGSLSGRKLEDNRAGERVAVDTRKKNPADFALWKAAKPGEPTWDSPWGAGRPGWHIECSAMIESILGKSIDIHGGGQDLVFPHHENELAQSTASCRCCTEGELGLGGGKTNEGPEEPFVRYWVHNGFVKVDSEKMSKSLGNFFTIREVTERYHPTALRWMLLGTHYRAPINYTQRALEEASDRLYYLYQTLVESKDALVDAQAKDAETAGETKTKPKPKPPTGIAAEGIDLAAETNAAVDSALADDLNTPLAIASLSAPLKTLNDLVSTKKGKKAVGRSVALRDLIAAVETTLESVGLPREGGEGLLEELRELTLRRAGLTRDDVDAAVAARAEARAAKDFAESDRIRDEFGAKGVALMDGGNQVWRPATVVDDK
;
A
#
# COMPACT_ATOMS: atom_id res chain seq x y z
N MET A 1 45.72 23.04 -6.52
CA MET A 1 46.78 23.01 -5.52
C MET A 1 46.26 22.04 -4.45
N TYR A 2 46.45 20.75 -4.67
CA TYR A 2 47.42 19.82 -4.04
C TYR A 2 47.27 19.91 -2.48
N LEU A 3 46.92 18.84 -1.71
CA LEU A 3 47.55 17.53 -1.58
C LEU A 3 46.70 16.55 -0.77
N HIS A 4 46.51 15.34 -1.22
CA HIS A 4 46.47 14.08 -0.46
C HIS A 4 47.85 13.85 0.23
N PRO A 5 48.12 13.02 1.25
CA PRO A 5 47.98 11.58 1.21
C PRO A 5 47.97 10.74 2.53
N ARG A 6 47.65 9.45 2.34
CA ARG A 6 48.30 8.18 2.78
C ARG A 6 48.28 7.74 4.25
N GLU A 7 47.57 6.61 4.40
CA GLU A 7 48.03 5.29 4.96
C GLU A 7 49.14 5.26 6.00
N ARG A 8 48.87 4.56 7.12
CA ARG A 8 49.79 3.49 7.62
C ARG A 8 49.03 2.41 8.39
N ARG A 9 49.39 1.20 8.00
CA ARG A 9 49.05 -0.11 8.55
C ARG A 9 49.82 -0.42 9.83
N ALA A 10 49.17 -1.24 10.69
CA ALA A 10 49.68 -2.47 11.35
C ALA A 10 50.56 -2.39 12.59
N ARG A 11 50.20 -3.02 13.68
CA ARG A 11 50.61 -4.36 14.18
C ARG A 11 50.22 -4.58 15.63
N HIS A 12 49.72 -5.75 15.84
CA HIS A 12 49.73 -6.64 17.02
C HIS A 12 50.55 -6.23 18.25
N ALA A 13 49.94 -6.44 19.44
CA ALA A 13 50.49 -7.34 20.47
C ALA A 13 49.50 -7.57 21.62
N GLU A 14 49.37 -8.82 22.00
CA GLU A 14 48.75 -9.41 23.17
C GLU A 14 49.41 -8.91 24.45
N ALA A 15 48.65 -8.87 25.55
CA ALA A 15 49.01 -9.38 26.88
C ALA A 15 47.90 -9.26 27.89
N ARG A 16 47.49 -10.37 28.45
CA ARG A 16 46.86 -10.53 29.78
C ARG A 16 47.96 -10.68 30.82
N PRO A 17 47.64 -10.90 32.14
CA PRO A 17 46.78 -10.23 33.10
C PRO A 17 47.56 -9.89 34.39
N HIS A 18 47.01 -9.13 35.31
CA HIS A 18 47.33 -9.29 36.75
C HIS A 18 46.20 -8.84 37.66
N SER A 19 45.93 -9.73 38.60
CA SER A 19 45.11 -9.74 39.80
C SER A 19 45.57 -8.77 40.89
N LEU A 20 44.62 -8.44 41.78
CA LEU A 20 44.69 -8.35 43.26
C LEU A 20 43.46 -7.55 43.71
N ALA A 21 42.49 -8.14 44.35
CA ALA A 21 42.26 -8.55 45.72
C ALA A 21 42.13 -7.34 46.68
N SER A 22 40.93 -7.16 47.20
CA SER A 22 40.62 -7.18 48.65
C SER A 22 39.19 -6.71 48.96
N SER A 23 38.48 -7.59 49.61
CA SER A 23 37.22 -7.38 50.36
C SER A 23 37.55 -6.80 51.75
N PRO A 24 36.64 -6.74 52.75
CA PRO A 24 35.17 -6.64 52.86
C PRO A 24 34.74 -5.69 53.99
N THR A 25 33.45 -5.36 54.15
CA THR A 25 32.75 -5.15 55.44
C THR A 25 31.24 -5.11 55.21
N ARG A 26 30.56 -6.04 55.67
CA ARG A 26 29.79 -6.40 56.88
C ARG A 26 28.35 -5.87 56.88
N HIS A 27 27.45 -6.91 56.81
CA HIS A 27 26.06 -6.95 57.30
C HIS A 27 25.91 -6.56 58.78
N PRO A 28 24.69 -6.33 59.26
CA PRO A 28 24.06 -7.45 59.99
C PRO A 28 22.58 -7.71 59.64
N ASP A 29 22.30 -9.01 59.85
CA ASP A 29 21.07 -9.77 59.96
C ASP A 29 20.04 -9.15 60.91
N VAL A 30 18.75 -9.54 60.69
CA VAL A 30 17.86 -10.19 61.69
C VAL A 30 16.72 -10.89 60.92
N ARG A 31 16.82 -12.19 60.88
CA ARG A 31 16.01 -13.33 61.37
C ARG A 31 14.56 -13.47 60.89
N ALA A 32 14.39 -14.63 60.30
CA ALA A 32 13.20 -15.41 60.02
C ALA A 32 12.53 -15.91 61.30
N GLU A 33 11.22 -16.09 61.22
CA GLU A 33 10.51 -17.14 61.98
C GLU A 33 9.43 -17.77 61.11
N ALA A 34 9.56 -19.13 61.00
CA ALA A 34 8.58 -20.05 60.48
C ALA A 34 7.90 -20.76 61.64
N VAL A 35 6.61 -21.01 61.57
CA VAL A 35 5.90 -22.06 62.32
C VAL A 35 4.62 -22.35 61.53
N GLU A 36 4.54 -23.49 60.88
CA GLU A 36 3.93 -24.81 61.16
C GLU A 36 2.40 -24.87 61.18
N GLN A 37 1.90 -25.62 60.25
CA GLN A 37 0.92 -26.71 60.25
C GLN A 37 -0.20 -26.77 61.29
N GLY A 38 -1.41 -27.05 60.81
CA GLY A 38 -2.53 -27.52 61.61
C GLY A 38 -3.70 -28.01 60.78
N THR A 39 -3.66 -29.31 60.50
CA THR A 39 -4.78 -30.14 60.02
C THR A 39 -5.81 -30.38 61.14
N MET A 40 -7.13 -30.47 60.78
CA MET A 40 -8.18 -31.42 61.31
C MET A 40 -9.52 -31.01 60.70
N ARG A 41 -10.12 -31.84 59.92
CA ARG A 41 -11.09 -32.93 60.06
C ARG A 41 -12.34 -32.65 60.93
N ALA A 42 -13.46 -32.72 60.23
CA ALA A 42 -14.64 -33.60 60.41
C ALA A 42 -15.82 -33.08 61.25
N ALA A 43 -16.92 -33.33 60.72
CA ALA A 43 -18.20 -33.95 61.17
C ALA A 43 -19.42 -33.02 61.03
N SER A 44 -20.28 -33.43 60.17
CA SER A 44 -21.50 -34.25 60.21
C SER A 44 -22.69 -33.54 60.86
N SER A 45 -23.78 -33.48 60.22
CA SER A 45 -25.03 -34.26 60.32
C SER A 45 -26.19 -33.42 59.79
N SER A 46 -26.84 -33.94 58.83
CA SER A 46 -28.11 -34.69 58.75
C SER A 46 -29.33 -33.79 58.86
N ARG A 47 -30.23 -33.93 58.02
CA ARG A 47 -31.47 -34.70 57.74
C ARG A 47 -32.48 -33.77 57.15
N ASP A 48 -33.39 -34.03 56.35
CA ASP A 48 -34.23 -35.11 55.78
C ASP A 48 -35.11 -34.33 54.78
N GLY A 49 -35.67 -34.82 53.76
CA GLY A 49 -36.14 -36.10 53.33
C GLY A 49 -37.12 -35.97 52.16
N HIS A 50 -37.18 -37.04 51.44
CA HIS A 50 -38.31 -37.60 50.66
C HIS A 50 -38.67 -36.94 49.32
N ALA A 51 -38.59 -37.64 48.29
CA ALA A 51 -38.94 -38.95 47.70
C ALA A 51 -39.84 -38.68 46.50
N THR A 52 -39.84 -39.31 45.39
CA THR A 52 -39.68 -40.63 44.82
C THR A 52 -40.16 -40.54 43.38
N HIS A 53 -39.75 -41.16 42.43
CA HIS A 53 -39.78 -42.42 41.69
C HIS A 53 -39.40 -42.12 40.22
N ALA A 54 -38.45 -42.67 39.63
CA ALA A 54 -38.04 -44.02 39.28
C ALA A 54 -38.59 -44.51 37.93
N HIS A 55 -37.65 -45.12 37.20
CA HIS A 55 -37.75 -46.16 36.14
C HIS A 55 -37.81 -45.67 34.69
N ALA A 56 -37.14 -46.20 33.73
CA ALA A 56 -36.08 -47.18 33.55
C ALA A 56 -35.89 -47.36 32.04
N HIS A 57 -34.67 -47.60 31.59
CA HIS A 57 -34.33 -48.23 30.28
C HIS A 57 -34.74 -49.72 30.29
N PRO A 58 -34.73 -50.52 29.19
CA PRO A 58 -33.97 -50.44 27.94
C PRO A 58 -34.67 -51.01 26.68
N GLY A 59 -33.97 -51.11 25.56
CA GLY A 59 -34.29 -52.16 24.59
C GLY A 59 -33.95 -51.86 23.11
N ARG A 60 -32.85 -52.46 22.66
CA ARG A 60 -32.53 -52.70 21.25
C ARG A 60 -33.57 -53.58 20.57
N ARG A 61 -33.88 -53.30 19.28
CA ARG A 61 -34.00 -54.36 18.23
C ARG A 61 -33.97 -53.79 16.84
N ARG A 62 -33.15 -54.42 16.02
CA ARG A 62 -33.11 -54.33 14.56
C ARG A 62 -34.34 -54.99 13.98
N LEU A 63 -34.87 -54.45 12.87
CA LEU A 63 -35.45 -55.27 11.80
C LEU A 63 -35.37 -54.55 10.44
N ARG A 64 -34.97 -55.34 9.45
CA ARG A 64 -34.88 -55.02 8.01
C ARG A 64 -36.29 -55.04 7.37
N GLY A 65 -36.46 -54.25 6.29
CA GLY A 65 -37.60 -54.50 5.38
C GLY A 65 -37.79 -53.39 4.34
N ALA A 66 -37.40 -53.71 3.17
CA ALA A 66 -37.67 -53.27 1.83
C ALA A 66 -38.92 -52.40 1.52
N GLY A 67 -38.74 -51.46 0.57
CA GLY A 67 -39.72 -51.33 -0.46
C GLY A 67 -40.24 -49.96 -0.83
N ARG A 68 -39.82 -49.52 -2.02
CA ARG A 68 -40.58 -48.74 -3.00
C ARG A 68 -40.73 -47.20 -2.83
N GLY A 69 -40.31 -46.56 -3.85
CA GLY A 69 -40.20 -45.16 -4.14
C GLY A 69 -41.48 -44.34 -4.22
N CYS A 70 -41.29 -43.08 -4.02
CA CYS A 70 -42.18 -42.05 -4.60
C CYS A 70 -41.35 -40.79 -4.80
N LYS A 71 -41.20 -40.42 -6.08
CA LYS A 71 -40.66 -39.13 -6.52
C LYS A 71 -41.70 -38.06 -6.24
N LEU A 72 -41.37 -37.06 -5.49
CA LEU A 72 -42.13 -35.80 -5.46
C LEU A 72 -41.24 -34.70 -6.03
N GLU A 73 -41.57 -34.32 -7.27
CA GLU A 73 -41.12 -33.06 -7.90
C GLU A 73 -41.84 -31.89 -7.21
N VAL A 74 -41.05 -31.04 -6.60
CA VAL A 74 -41.55 -29.71 -6.18
C VAL A 74 -41.08 -28.70 -7.22
N ARG A 75 -42.04 -28.33 -8.11
CA ARG A 75 -41.89 -27.19 -9.03
C ARG A 75 -42.06 -25.89 -8.25
N ASN A 76 -41.02 -25.13 -8.04
CA ASN A 76 -41.09 -23.72 -7.61
C ASN A 76 -41.35 -22.83 -8.82
N ARG A 77 -42.56 -22.33 -8.95
CA ARG A 77 -42.90 -21.21 -9.83
C ARG A 77 -42.58 -19.92 -9.16
N ILE A 78 -41.54 -19.21 -9.61
CA ILE A 78 -41.29 -17.80 -9.29
C ILE A 78 -41.99 -16.96 -10.35
N THR A 79 -43.04 -16.29 -9.95
CA THR A 79 -43.76 -15.26 -10.71
C THR A 79 -42.95 -13.98 -10.74
N ARG A 80 -42.39 -13.63 -11.90
CA ARG A 80 -41.86 -12.29 -12.17
C ARG A 80 -43.01 -11.31 -12.38
N ARG A 81 -43.19 -10.37 -11.46
CA ARG A 81 -43.95 -9.15 -11.71
C ARG A 81 -43.08 -8.13 -12.43
N ARG A 82 -43.36 -7.88 -13.70
CA ARG A 82 -42.88 -6.71 -14.45
C ARG A 82 -43.73 -5.50 -14.03
N PHE A 83 -43.08 -4.46 -13.51
CA PHE A 83 -43.63 -3.12 -13.48
C PHE A 83 -43.28 -2.43 -14.80
N MET A 84 -44.32 -2.16 -15.60
CA MET A 84 -44.24 -1.26 -16.76
C MET A 84 -44.41 0.17 -16.27
N TYR A 85 -43.42 1.02 -16.52
CA TYR A 85 -43.62 2.47 -16.55
C TYR A 85 -43.80 2.89 -18.00
N THR A 86 -44.96 3.40 -18.33
CA THR A 86 -45.27 4.03 -19.60
C THR A 86 -44.66 5.42 -19.63
N LEU A 87 -43.72 5.67 -20.54
CA LEU A 87 -43.24 6.99 -20.92
C LEU A 87 -43.80 7.33 -22.29
N ASN A 88 -44.47 8.48 -22.35
CA ASN A 88 -45.07 9.08 -23.53
C ASN A 88 -43.97 9.70 -24.42
N PRO A 89 -43.87 9.43 -25.74
CA PRO A 89 -42.90 10.06 -26.61
C PRO A 89 -43.45 11.27 -27.30
N ALA A 90 -42.89 12.44 -27.07
CA ALA A 90 -43.09 13.63 -27.91
C ALA A 90 -41.96 13.70 -28.98
N LEU A 91 -42.40 13.70 -30.19
CA LEU A 91 -41.76 13.90 -31.49
C LEU A 91 -40.59 14.88 -31.57
N VAL A 92 -39.45 14.41 -32.13
CA VAL A 92 -38.51 15.22 -32.91
C VAL A 92 -38.01 14.35 -34.09
N PRO A 93 -38.00 14.85 -35.34
CA PRO A 93 -37.73 14.05 -36.54
C PRO A 93 -36.24 13.85 -36.82
N SER A 94 -35.88 12.66 -37.25
CA SER A 94 -34.57 12.28 -37.74
C SER A 94 -34.43 12.62 -39.24
N PRO A 95 -33.26 13.02 -39.73
CA PRO A 95 -32.97 13.04 -41.15
C PRO A 95 -32.37 11.73 -41.63
N SER A 96 -32.86 11.31 -42.82
CA SER A 96 -32.55 10.10 -43.56
C SER A 96 -31.11 10.06 -44.09
N LEU A 97 -30.51 8.90 -43.97
CA LEU A 97 -29.28 8.46 -44.65
C LEU A 97 -29.59 7.94 -46.04
N THR A 98 -29.09 8.58 -47.05
CA THR A 98 -28.72 7.98 -48.36
C THR A 98 -27.73 8.94 -49.04
N ASP A 99 -26.45 8.51 -49.14
CA ASP A 99 -25.66 8.56 -50.35
C ASP A 99 -24.17 8.23 -50.07
N PRO A 100 -23.48 7.60 -51.08
CA PRO A 100 -22.23 6.89 -50.84
C PRO A 100 -20.98 7.73 -50.99
N LEU A 101 -19.93 7.37 -50.22
CA LEU A 101 -18.61 7.99 -50.19
C LEU A 101 -17.83 7.77 -51.51
N PRO A 102 -17.13 8.78 -52.05
CA PRO A 102 -16.13 8.63 -53.11
C PRO A 102 -14.71 8.44 -52.57
N ASN A 103 -14.00 7.54 -53.23
CA ASN A 103 -12.62 7.12 -53.04
C ASN A 103 -11.59 8.24 -53.36
N PRO A 104 -10.58 8.52 -52.52
CA PRO A 104 -9.55 9.52 -52.86
C PRO A 104 -8.34 8.86 -53.51
N ARG A 105 -8.16 9.13 -54.80
CA ARG A 105 -6.89 8.94 -55.51
C ARG A 105 -5.91 10.08 -55.23
N ARG A 106 -4.67 9.73 -54.95
CA ARG A 106 -3.50 10.56 -54.70
C ARG A 106 -3.20 11.57 -55.84
N ARG A 107 -2.86 12.81 -55.47
CA ARG A 107 -1.89 13.65 -56.20
C ARG A 107 -1.19 14.63 -55.23
N PRO A 108 0.10 14.93 -55.42
CA PRO A 108 0.90 15.76 -54.52
C PRO A 108 0.72 17.24 -54.84
N ILE A 109 0.56 18.08 -53.81
CA ILE A 109 0.51 19.56 -53.94
C ILE A 109 1.83 20.12 -53.40
N ARG A 110 2.49 20.93 -54.25
CA ARG A 110 3.69 21.70 -53.98
C ARG A 110 3.35 22.84 -53.00
N LEU A 111 4.20 23.02 -52.01
CA LEU A 111 4.22 24.17 -51.12
C LEU A 111 4.85 25.38 -51.85
N GLY A 112 4.05 26.40 -52.10
CA GLY A 112 4.49 27.75 -52.47
C GLY A 112 4.33 28.66 -51.26
N GLY A 113 5.44 29.28 -50.83
CA GLY A 113 5.47 30.19 -49.68
C GLY A 113 4.78 31.52 -49.96
N VAL A 114 4.00 31.97 -48.98
CA VAL A 114 3.60 33.39 -48.84
C VAL A 114 3.79 33.79 -47.38
N GLN A 115 4.84 34.58 -47.16
CA GLN A 115 5.02 35.35 -45.93
C GLN A 115 4.00 36.48 -45.89
N ARG A 116 3.06 36.46 -44.95
CA ARG A 116 2.30 37.66 -44.57
C ARG A 116 2.82 38.18 -43.23
N ARG A 117 3.45 39.34 -43.30
CA ARG A 117 3.74 40.22 -42.17
C ARG A 117 2.42 40.74 -41.61
N PHE A 118 2.14 40.46 -40.33
CA PHE A 118 1.16 41.23 -39.57
C PHE A 118 1.90 42.25 -38.73
N THR A 119 1.63 43.53 -39.02
CA THR A 119 2.05 44.68 -38.22
C THR A 119 1.16 44.75 -36.97
N THR A 120 1.78 44.76 -35.82
CA THR A 120 1.17 45.00 -34.52
C THR A 120 0.92 46.49 -34.33
N SER A 121 -0.30 46.85 -33.94
CA SER A 121 -0.62 48.12 -33.33
C SER A 121 -1.56 47.88 -32.15
N GLY A 122 -1.22 48.41 -30.98
CA GLY A 122 -2.09 48.48 -29.81
C GLY A 122 -1.56 47.73 -28.59
N ALA A 123 -0.51 48.23 -27.97
CA ALA A 123 -0.08 47.81 -26.65
C ALA A 123 -1.03 48.42 -25.60
N VAL A 124 -1.83 47.56 -24.96
CA VAL A 124 -2.38 47.85 -23.64
C VAL A 124 -1.36 47.28 -22.64
N ALA A 125 -0.76 48.19 -21.86
CA ALA A 125 0.20 47.86 -20.83
C ALA A 125 -0.47 46.97 -19.78
N SER A 126 -0.07 45.69 -19.71
CA SER A 126 -0.24 44.86 -18.55
C SER A 126 0.77 45.26 -17.48
N PRO A 127 0.44 45.24 -16.21
CA PRO A 127 1.40 45.56 -15.14
C PRO A 127 2.56 44.57 -15.18
N ALA A 128 3.74 45.12 -15.11
CA ALA A 128 5.00 44.42 -15.18
C ALA A 128 5.21 43.48 -13.98
N ASN A 129 5.66 42.27 -14.32
CA ASN A 129 6.63 41.47 -13.58
C ASN A 129 6.45 41.30 -12.07
N ALA A 130 5.71 40.27 -11.73
CA ALA A 130 6.20 39.39 -10.68
C ALA A 130 7.20 38.44 -11.34
N ASP A 131 8.37 38.29 -10.74
CA ASP A 131 9.45 37.41 -11.14
C ASP A 131 8.91 36.03 -11.51
N ALA A 132 9.44 35.42 -12.57
CA ALA A 132 9.19 34.03 -12.90
C ALA A 132 9.70 33.21 -11.72
N ASP A 133 8.79 32.94 -10.78
CA ASP A 133 9.06 32.15 -9.58
C ASP A 133 9.63 30.81 -10.03
N THR A 134 10.92 30.63 -9.78
CA THR A 134 11.55 29.31 -9.88
C THR A 134 10.81 28.39 -8.92
N LEU A 135 10.18 27.34 -9.48
CA LEU A 135 9.49 26.34 -8.65
C LEU A 135 10.44 25.83 -7.57
N PRO A 136 9.94 25.60 -6.34
CA PRO A 136 10.77 25.08 -5.26
C PRO A 136 11.32 23.70 -5.67
N THR A 137 12.60 23.50 -5.44
CA THR A 137 13.31 22.27 -5.78
C THR A 137 13.76 21.55 -4.51
N ALA A 138 13.71 20.21 -4.55
CA ALA A 138 14.28 19.33 -3.55
C ALA A 138 15.83 19.40 -3.57
N PRO A 139 16.52 18.82 -2.58
CA PRO A 139 17.99 18.78 -2.53
C PRO A 139 18.65 18.23 -3.80
N ASN A 140 18.02 17.32 -4.52
CA ASN A 140 18.52 16.79 -5.79
C ASN A 140 18.23 17.68 -7.01
N GLY A 141 17.64 18.86 -6.83
CA GLY A 141 17.32 19.81 -7.88
C GLY A 141 16.00 19.56 -8.63
N GLN A 142 15.21 18.56 -8.26
CA GLN A 142 13.92 18.24 -8.87
C GLN A 142 12.76 18.88 -8.08
N THR A 143 11.65 19.19 -8.76
CA THR A 143 10.41 19.62 -8.12
C THR A 143 9.45 18.44 -8.00
N LEU A 144 9.03 18.10 -6.76
CA LEU A 144 7.95 17.14 -6.54
C LEU A 144 6.60 17.87 -6.63
N MET A 145 5.76 17.44 -7.54
CA MET A 145 4.36 17.83 -7.58
C MET A 145 3.55 16.80 -6.79
N LEU A 146 2.74 17.22 -5.84
CA LEU A 146 1.94 16.34 -5.00
C LEU A 146 0.49 16.83 -4.96
N HIS A 147 -0.46 15.90 -5.16
CA HIS A 147 -1.88 16.25 -5.05
C HIS A 147 -2.27 16.42 -3.59
N ASN A 148 -2.75 17.61 -3.26
CA ASN A 148 -3.25 17.93 -1.93
C ASN A 148 -4.78 17.84 -1.90
N THR A 149 -5.32 16.91 -1.11
CA THR A 149 -6.76 16.69 -0.99
C THR A 149 -7.50 17.93 -0.47
N MET A 150 -6.90 18.67 0.47
CA MET A 150 -7.47 19.92 1.00
C MET A 150 -7.68 20.95 -0.12
N LYS A 151 -6.66 21.11 -0.98
CA LYS A 151 -6.69 22.07 -2.09
C LYS A 151 -7.28 21.50 -3.38
N ARG A 152 -7.48 20.18 -3.45
CA ARG A 152 -8.03 19.45 -4.63
C ARG A 152 -7.26 19.68 -5.92
N LYS A 153 -5.95 19.92 -5.82
CA LYS A 153 -5.04 20.14 -6.95
C LYS A 153 -3.64 19.62 -6.65
N LYS A 154 -2.86 19.41 -7.71
CA LYS A 154 -1.42 19.21 -7.58
C LYS A 154 -0.73 20.55 -7.31
N GLU A 155 0.21 20.55 -6.39
CA GLU A 155 1.03 21.72 -6.08
C GLU A 155 2.48 21.29 -5.79
N PRO A 156 3.46 22.18 -5.96
CA PRO A 156 4.84 21.89 -5.61
C PRO A 156 4.95 21.56 -4.11
N PHE A 157 5.68 20.49 -3.80
CA PHE A 157 5.97 20.11 -2.41
C PHE A 157 7.07 21.01 -1.84
N VAL A 158 6.79 21.60 -0.69
CA VAL A 158 7.73 22.42 0.09
C VAL A 158 7.62 21.94 1.55
N PRO A 159 8.66 21.36 2.14
CA PRO A 159 8.63 20.96 3.52
C PRO A 159 8.59 22.20 4.43
N ARG A 160 8.13 22.03 5.69
CA ARG A 160 8.13 23.08 6.71
C ARG A 160 9.56 23.50 7.04
N ASP A 161 10.43 22.54 7.22
CA ASP A 161 11.85 22.74 7.49
C ASP A 161 12.67 22.56 6.20
N ALA A 162 12.47 23.50 5.27
CA ALA A 162 13.17 23.47 3.99
C ALA A 162 14.69 23.68 4.13
N GLU A 163 15.14 24.38 5.17
CA GLU A 163 16.56 24.66 5.41
C GLU A 163 17.32 23.38 5.81
N GLN A 164 16.70 22.51 6.60
CA GLN A 164 17.29 21.24 7.05
C GLN A 164 16.86 20.05 6.19
N ASN A 165 16.03 20.29 5.17
CA ASN A 165 15.46 19.24 4.31
C ASN A 165 14.69 18.14 5.05
N LYS A 166 14.10 18.47 6.21
CA LYS A 166 13.33 17.55 7.02
C LYS A 166 11.88 17.51 6.59
N VAL A 167 11.32 16.30 6.57
CA VAL A 167 9.92 16.05 6.22
C VAL A 167 9.29 15.19 7.32
N SER A 168 8.19 15.68 7.89
CA SER A 168 7.34 14.92 8.80
C SER A 168 6.18 14.29 8.05
N MET A 169 6.07 12.95 8.08
CA MET A 169 5.01 12.19 7.41
C MET A 169 4.30 11.28 8.40
N TYR A 170 2.99 11.46 8.53
CA TYR A 170 2.13 10.57 9.31
C TYR A 170 1.14 9.85 8.39
N VAL A 171 1.02 8.54 8.54
CA VAL A 171 0.05 7.72 7.79
C VAL A 171 -0.78 6.93 8.78
N CYS A 172 -2.09 7.06 8.73
CA CYS A 172 -2.97 6.29 9.59
C CYS A 172 -2.71 4.79 9.42
N GLY A 173 -2.51 4.13 10.55
CA GLY A 173 -2.28 2.70 10.64
C GLY A 173 -3.56 1.88 10.62
N VAL A 174 -3.48 0.68 11.12
CA VAL A 174 -4.61 -0.27 11.15
C VAL A 174 -5.19 -0.42 12.55
N THR A 175 -6.48 -0.73 12.61
CA THR A 175 -7.08 -1.31 13.83
C THR A 175 -6.76 -2.80 13.82
N VAL A 176 -6.01 -3.28 14.80
CA VAL A 176 -5.40 -4.62 14.83
C VAL A 176 -6.34 -5.68 15.42
N TYR A 177 -7.41 -5.99 14.73
CA TYR A 177 -8.42 -6.98 15.12
C TYR A 177 -8.57 -8.16 14.16
N ASP A 178 -7.90 -8.13 13.00
CA ASP A 178 -7.98 -9.14 11.94
C ASP A 178 -6.79 -9.01 10.99
N TYR A 179 -6.56 -10.03 10.14
CA TYR A 179 -5.52 -10.01 9.12
C TYR A 179 -5.68 -8.85 8.14
N SER A 180 -4.54 -8.36 7.65
CA SER A 180 -4.49 -7.30 6.65
C SER A 180 -5.05 -7.75 5.30
N HIS A 181 -5.75 -6.85 4.64
CA HIS A 181 -6.38 -7.10 3.34
C HIS A 181 -5.72 -6.27 2.21
N ILE A 182 -6.06 -6.59 0.97
CA ILE A 182 -5.50 -5.91 -0.21
C ILE A 182 -5.77 -4.38 -0.24
N GLY A 183 -6.78 -3.89 0.49
CA GLY A 183 -6.97 -2.46 0.73
C GLY A 183 -5.84 -1.85 1.53
N HIS A 184 -5.38 -2.51 2.60
CA HIS A 184 -4.21 -2.11 3.38
C HIS A 184 -2.93 -2.18 2.53
N ALA A 185 -2.75 -3.24 1.73
CA ALA A 185 -1.65 -3.32 0.77
C ALA A 185 -1.61 -2.09 -0.16
N ARG A 186 -2.77 -1.65 -0.66
CA ARG A 186 -2.88 -0.47 -1.53
C ARG A 186 -2.41 0.81 -0.84
N VAL A 187 -2.80 1.01 0.43
CA VAL A 187 -2.37 2.17 1.23
C VAL A 187 -0.85 2.14 1.41
N TYR A 188 -0.33 1.06 1.99
CA TYR A 188 1.07 1.06 2.43
C TYR A 188 2.08 0.95 1.28
N VAL A 189 1.73 0.31 0.16
CA VAL A 189 2.54 0.36 -1.07
C VAL A 189 2.58 1.78 -1.64
N ALA A 190 1.47 2.52 -1.64
CA ALA A 190 1.45 3.91 -2.13
C ALA A 190 2.33 4.84 -1.28
N PHE A 191 2.24 4.74 0.05
CA PHE A 191 3.04 5.56 0.96
C PHE A 191 4.51 5.10 1.04
N ASP A 192 4.81 3.83 0.82
CA ASP A 192 6.17 3.34 0.64
C ASP A 192 6.85 3.98 -0.59
N VAL A 193 6.13 4.09 -1.71
CA VAL A 193 6.63 4.80 -2.90
C VAL A 193 6.87 6.27 -2.62
N LEU A 194 5.96 6.95 -1.89
CA LEU A 194 6.14 8.34 -1.48
C LEU A 194 7.37 8.52 -0.60
N TYR A 195 7.53 7.67 0.42
CA TYR A 195 8.69 7.68 1.31
C TYR A 195 10.00 7.49 0.53
N ARG A 196 10.06 6.48 -0.36
CA ARG A 196 11.23 6.24 -1.22
C ARG A 196 11.53 7.41 -2.12
N GLN A 197 10.51 8.02 -2.72
CA GLN A 197 10.70 9.18 -3.60
C GLN A 197 11.23 10.39 -2.85
N LEU A 198 10.69 10.71 -1.67
CA LEU A 198 11.18 11.81 -0.82
C LEU A 198 12.65 11.56 -0.41
N THR A 199 12.97 10.35 0.06
CA THR A 199 14.34 9.97 0.44
C THR A 199 15.30 10.06 -0.75
N ARG A 200 14.89 9.58 -1.93
CA ARG A 200 15.67 9.66 -3.16
C ARG A 200 15.90 11.09 -3.64
N MET A 201 14.97 11.99 -3.34
CA MET A 201 15.12 13.42 -3.60
C MET A 201 16.03 14.14 -2.59
N GLY A 202 16.50 13.44 -1.55
CA GLY A 202 17.46 13.93 -0.57
C GLY A 202 16.82 14.50 0.70
N TYR A 203 15.54 14.27 0.93
CA TYR A 203 14.89 14.66 2.18
C TYR A 203 15.19 13.67 3.31
N ASP A 204 15.32 14.20 4.53
CA ASP A 204 15.34 13.44 5.79
C ASP A 204 13.90 13.27 6.28
N VAL A 205 13.34 12.07 6.10
CA VAL A 205 11.91 11.81 6.33
C VAL A 205 11.69 11.11 7.65
N THR A 206 11.03 11.76 8.59
CA THR A 206 10.47 11.10 9.78
C THR A 206 9.09 10.54 9.42
N TYR A 207 9.03 9.22 9.22
CA TYR A 207 7.80 8.51 8.87
C TYR A 207 7.19 7.86 10.11
N CYS A 208 5.98 8.28 10.49
CA CYS A 208 5.19 7.73 11.60
C CYS A 208 3.94 7.01 11.07
N ARG A 209 3.66 5.82 11.61
CA ARG A 209 2.44 5.05 11.34
C ARG A 209 1.97 4.42 12.63
N ASN A 210 0.75 4.73 13.07
CA ASN A 210 0.24 4.22 14.34
C ASN A 210 -0.38 2.82 14.24
N PHE A 211 -0.62 2.24 15.41
CA PHE A 211 -1.59 1.16 15.60
C PHE A 211 -2.73 1.64 16.50
N THR A 212 -3.97 1.45 16.04
CA THR A 212 -5.15 1.52 16.89
C THR A 212 -5.29 0.16 17.56
N ASP A 213 -4.82 0.08 18.80
CA ASP A 213 -4.75 -1.14 19.61
C ASP A 213 -5.86 -1.20 20.69
N VAL A 214 -6.77 -0.25 20.71
CA VAL A 214 -8.01 -0.25 21.51
C VAL A 214 -9.19 0.25 20.68
N ASP A 215 -10.18 -0.60 20.42
CA ASP A 215 -11.38 -0.26 19.62
C ASP A 215 -12.51 -1.25 19.89
N ASP A 216 -13.75 -0.85 19.62
CA ASP A 216 -14.94 -1.73 19.73
C ASP A 216 -14.78 -3.06 18.96
N LYS A 217 -14.05 -3.06 17.83
CA LYS A 217 -13.83 -4.25 17.00
C LYS A 217 -12.83 -5.22 17.66
N ILE A 218 -11.79 -4.68 18.31
CA ILE A 218 -10.79 -5.45 19.05
C ILE A 218 -11.47 -6.15 20.20
N ILE A 219 -12.22 -5.40 21.03
CA ILE A 219 -12.95 -5.90 22.19
C ILE A 219 -13.95 -7.00 21.78
N LYS A 220 -14.71 -6.74 20.72
CA LYS A 220 -15.65 -7.72 20.18
C LYS A 220 -14.94 -9.01 19.73
N ARG A 221 -13.85 -8.89 18.99
CA ARG A 221 -13.09 -10.05 18.47
C ARG A 221 -12.44 -10.84 19.60
N ALA A 222 -11.85 -10.16 20.59
CA ALA A 222 -11.25 -10.82 21.75
C ALA A 222 -12.32 -11.62 22.54
N ASN A 223 -13.50 -11.03 22.77
CA ASN A 223 -14.62 -11.72 23.40
C ASN A 223 -15.13 -12.93 22.59
N GLU A 224 -15.24 -12.79 21.25
CA GLU A 224 -15.63 -13.90 20.36
C GLU A 224 -14.63 -15.05 20.40
N ASN A 225 -13.34 -14.75 20.53
CA ASN A 225 -12.28 -15.74 20.61
C ASN A 225 -12.02 -16.29 22.02
N GLY A 226 -12.54 -15.61 23.06
CA GLY A 226 -12.28 -15.95 24.47
C GLY A 226 -10.83 -15.70 24.88
N GLU A 227 -10.21 -14.64 24.36
CA GLU A 227 -8.83 -14.23 24.64
C GLU A 227 -8.75 -12.78 25.13
N GLU A 228 -7.62 -12.42 25.76
CA GLU A 228 -7.35 -11.04 26.20
C GLU A 228 -7.08 -10.13 24.99
N CYS A 229 -7.49 -8.84 25.08
CA CYS A 229 -7.32 -7.87 24.01
C CYS A 229 -5.85 -7.69 23.61
N ASP A 230 -4.93 -7.60 24.59
CA ASP A 230 -3.51 -7.39 24.34
C ASP A 230 -2.89 -8.55 23.56
N ALA A 231 -3.24 -9.79 23.90
CA ALA A 231 -2.75 -10.99 23.19
C ALA A 231 -3.24 -11.02 21.73
N LEU A 232 -4.50 -10.61 21.50
CA LEU A 232 -5.07 -10.48 20.16
C LEU A 232 -4.35 -9.40 19.37
N VAL A 233 -4.13 -8.24 19.96
CA VAL A 233 -3.45 -7.07 19.38
C VAL A 233 -2.03 -7.42 18.95
N ASP A 234 -1.21 -7.96 19.86
CA ASP A 234 0.19 -8.31 19.57
C ASP A 234 0.29 -9.30 18.40
N ARG A 235 -0.56 -10.34 18.39
CA ARG A 235 -0.62 -11.30 17.28
C ARG A 235 -0.95 -10.64 15.93
N PHE A 236 -1.88 -9.69 15.89
CA PHE A 236 -2.24 -9.04 14.63
C PHE A 236 -1.26 -7.92 14.22
N ILE A 237 -0.52 -7.33 15.15
CA ILE A 237 0.62 -6.46 14.83
C ILE A 237 1.73 -7.28 14.15
N ASP A 238 2.08 -8.44 14.71
CA ASP A 238 3.08 -9.33 14.11
C ASP A 238 2.65 -9.79 12.72
N ALA A 239 1.39 -10.23 12.59
CA ALA A 239 0.83 -10.63 11.30
C ALA A 239 0.80 -9.49 10.27
N PHE A 240 0.49 -8.28 10.69
CA PHE A 240 0.55 -7.08 9.85
C PHE A 240 1.96 -6.83 9.36
N HIS A 241 2.94 -6.94 10.24
CA HIS A 241 4.33 -6.74 9.90
C HIS A 241 4.82 -7.77 8.86
N GLU A 242 4.50 -9.05 9.07
CA GLU A 242 4.83 -10.12 8.10
C GLU A 242 4.23 -9.82 6.71
N ASP A 243 2.97 -9.42 6.66
CA ASP A 243 2.26 -9.13 5.42
C ASP A 243 2.87 -7.93 4.66
N ILE A 244 3.23 -6.86 5.38
CA ILE A 244 3.75 -5.62 4.78
C ILE A 244 5.23 -5.77 4.39
N ASP A 245 6.02 -6.50 5.18
CA ASP A 245 7.41 -6.84 4.83
C ASP A 245 7.47 -7.72 3.58
N ALA A 246 6.58 -8.71 3.46
CA ALA A 246 6.47 -9.54 2.27
C ALA A 246 6.18 -8.72 0.99
N LEU A 247 5.43 -7.61 1.13
CA LEU A 247 5.21 -6.66 0.04
C LEU A 247 6.41 -5.75 -0.25
N GLY A 248 7.50 -5.84 0.52
CA GLY A 248 8.70 -5.03 0.35
C GLY A 248 8.54 -3.57 0.77
N CYS A 249 7.57 -3.25 1.64
CA CYS A 249 7.41 -1.92 2.20
C CYS A 249 8.46 -1.65 3.28
N VAL A 250 9.01 -0.45 3.29
CA VAL A 250 9.95 -0.01 4.33
C VAL A 250 9.20 0.20 5.64
N ARG A 251 9.82 -0.21 6.75
CA ARG A 251 9.28 0.06 8.09
C ARG A 251 9.29 1.55 8.37
N PRO A 252 8.26 2.09 9.02
CA PRO A 252 8.25 3.48 9.48
C PRO A 252 9.38 3.75 10.49
N THR A 253 9.71 5.03 10.67
CA THR A 253 10.64 5.48 11.72
C THR A 253 10.06 5.20 13.10
N MET A 254 8.74 5.36 13.25
CA MET A 254 7.99 5.17 14.50
C MET A 254 6.65 4.50 14.23
N GLU A 255 6.26 3.58 15.11
CA GLU A 255 4.97 2.88 15.08
C GLU A 255 4.31 2.93 16.47
N PRO A 256 3.78 4.11 16.90
CA PRO A 256 3.17 4.26 18.21
C PRO A 256 1.85 3.48 18.33
N ARG A 257 1.55 3.03 19.54
CA ARG A 257 0.25 2.44 19.93
C ARG A 257 -0.62 3.49 20.60
N ALA A 258 -1.91 3.49 20.35
CA ALA A 258 -2.82 4.45 20.97
C ALA A 258 -2.85 4.32 22.50
N THR A 259 -2.69 3.09 23.02
CA THR A 259 -2.66 2.84 24.46
C THR A 259 -1.43 3.41 25.18
N ASP A 260 -0.31 3.63 24.49
CA ASP A 260 0.88 4.28 25.03
C ASP A 260 0.69 5.80 25.18
N HIS A 261 -0.35 6.39 24.57
CA HIS A 261 -0.62 7.82 24.51
C HIS A 261 -1.90 8.26 25.24
N ILE A 262 -2.42 7.45 26.18
CA ILE A 262 -3.65 7.79 26.94
C ILE A 262 -3.52 9.14 27.66
N GLY A 263 -2.35 9.44 28.23
CA GLY A 263 -2.10 10.73 28.87
C GLY A 263 -2.17 11.92 27.91
N ASP A 264 -1.63 11.76 26.70
CA ASP A 264 -1.68 12.79 25.64
C ASP A 264 -3.12 12.99 25.14
N ILE A 265 -3.87 11.89 25.01
CA ILE A 265 -5.29 11.89 24.60
C ILE A 265 -6.15 12.62 25.63
N THR A 266 -6.02 12.30 26.92
CA THR A 266 -6.77 12.97 27.99
C THR A 266 -6.45 14.44 28.06
N ALA A 267 -5.17 14.83 28.00
CA ALA A 267 -4.75 16.22 27.99
C ALA A 267 -5.29 17.00 26.77
N LEU A 268 -5.36 16.36 25.60
CA LEU A 268 -5.97 16.97 24.41
C LEU A 268 -7.50 17.15 24.59
N CYS A 269 -8.20 16.18 25.17
CA CYS A 269 -9.62 16.29 25.48
C CYS A 269 -9.90 17.43 26.48
N GLU A 270 -9.11 17.53 27.56
CA GLU A 270 -9.22 18.63 28.55
C GLU A 270 -9.07 19.98 27.88
N ARG A 271 -8.02 20.15 27.07
CA ARG A 271 -7.75 21.38 26.34
C ARG A 271 -8.90 21.76 25.37
N LEU A 272 -9.51 20.77 24.72
CA LEU A 272 -10.68 21.02 23.85
C LEU A 272 -11.93 21.43 24.63
N ILE A 273 -12.13 20.88 25.84
CA ILE A 273 -13.22 21.29 26.74
C ILE A 273 -13.00 22.69 27.25
N GLU A 274 -11.78 23.01 27.75
CA GLU A 274 -11.42 24.35 28.24
C GLU A 274 -11.65 25.43 27.19
N LYS A 275 -11.40 25.11 25.91
CA LYS A 275 -11.59 26.00 24.78
C LYS A 275 -13.02 26.03 24.23
N GLY A 276 -13.93 25.26 24.80
CA GLY A 276 -15.35 25.22 24.41
C GLY A 276 -15.65 24.43 23.14
N TYR A 277 -14.69 23.67 22.59
CA TYR A 277 -14.90 22.82 21.42
C TYR A 277 -15.35 21.40 21.76
N ALA A 278 -15.30 21.01 23.04
CA ALA A 278 -15.78 19.72 23.51
C ALA A 278 -16.60 19.87 24.78
N TYR A 279 -17.35 18.83 25.14
CA TYR A 279 -18.16 18.78 26.36
C TYR A 279 -18.26 17.35 26.88
N SER A 280 -18.38 17.20 28.21
CA SER A 280 -18.65 15.92 28.86
C SER A 280 -20.13 15.69 29.04
N ALA A 281 -20.59 14.44 28.86
CA ALA A 281 -21.95 13.98 29.12
C ALA A 281 -21.92 12.50 29.56
N ASP A 282 -22.35 12.24 30.80
CA ASP A 282 -22.46 10.91 31.41
C ASP A 282 -21.16 10.06 31.33
N GLY A 283 -20.00 10.69 31.51
CA GLY A 283 -18.68 10.05 31.44
C GLY A 283 -18.09 9.95 30.04
N ASP A 284 -18.87 10.21 28.98
CA ASP A 284 -18.33 10.40 27.61
C ASP A 284 -17.88 11.84 27.43
N VAL A 285 -16.95 12.05 26.49
CA VAL A 285 -16.58 13.38 25.98
C VAL A 285 -16.83 13.44 24.49
N TYR A 286 -17.52 14.49 24.04
CA TYR A 286 -17.87 14.70 22.64
C TYR A 286 -17.25 16.00 22.12
N PHE A 287 -16.76 15.97 20.90
CA PHE A 287 -16.43 17.17 20.13
C PHE A 287 -17.71 17.81 19.61
N SER A 288 -17.87 19.12 19.78
CA SER A 288 -19.01 19.88 19.29
C SER A 288 -18.70 20.41 17.88
N VAL A 289 -19.30 19.80 16.86
CA VAL A 289 -19.07 20.22 15.47
C VAL A 289 -19.58 21.63 15.18
N ASP A 290 -20.64 22.09 15.89
CA ASP A 290 -21.19 23.44 15.77
C ASP A 290 -20.26 24.52 16.32
N ALA A 291 -19.30 24.14 17.19
CA ALA A 291 -18.31 25.08 17.73
C ALA A 291 -17.19 25.42 16.73
N LEU A 292 -17.05 24.65 15.63
CA LEU A 292 -16.02 24.84 14.61
C LEU A 292 -16.65 25.12 13.24
N PRO A 293 -16.85 26.39 12.82
CA PRO A 293 -17.51 26.76 11.57
C PRO A 293 -16.87 26.15 10.31
N GLU A 294 -15.57 25.85 10.35
CA GLU A 294 -14.82 25.27 9.24
C GLU A 294 -14.91 23.75 9.15
N TYR A 295 -15.68 23.08 10.04
CA TYR A 295 -15.85 21.64 9.97
C TYR A 295 -16.42 21.21 8.62
N GLY A 296 -15.81 20.21 8.00
CA GLY A 296 -16.13 19.76 6.65
C GLY A 296 -15.23 20.34 5.56
N SER A 297 -14.21 21.12 5.90
CA SER A 297 -13.31 21.78 4.93
C SER A 297 -12.44 20.81 4.14
N LEU A 298 -11.97 19.71 4.74
CA LEU A 298 -11.18 18.69 4.07
C LEU A 298 -12.02 17.85 3.10
N SER A 299 -13.14 17.34 3.58
CA SER A 299 -14.04 16.48 2.82
C SER A 299 -14.90 17.25 1.83
N GLY A 300 -15.14 18.52 2.10
CA GLY A 300 -16.09 19.38 1.39
C GLY A 300 -17.56 19.01 1.67
N ARG A 301 -17.83 18.24 2.74
CA ARG A 301 -19.17 17.91 3.18
C ARG A 301 -19.75 19.05 4.01
N LYS A 302 -21.01 19.32 3.81
CA LYS A 302 -21.77 20.22 4.70
C LYS A 302 -22.39 19.40 5.83
N LEU A 303 -22.49 19.99 7.01
CA LEU A 303 -23.15 19.35 8.17
C LEU A 303 -24.57 18.90 7.86
N GLU A 304 -25.28 19.66 7.02
CA GLU A 304 -26.65 19.36 6.56
C GLU A 304 -26.75 18.06 5.74
N ASP A 305 -25.67 17.65 5.08
CA ASP A 305 -25.61 16.42 4.29
C ASP A 305 -25.38 15.17 5.16
N ASN A 306 -25.01 15.35 6.44
CA ASN A 306 -24.82 14.27 7.39
C ASN A 306 -26.15 13.87 8.00
N ARG A 307 -26.88 12.96 7.34
CA ARG A 307 -28.14 12.43 7.87
C ARG A 307 -27.87 11.62 9.13
N ALA A 308 -28.25 12.21 10.27
CA ALA A 308 -28.24 11.54 11.56
C ALA A 308 -29.12 10.29 11.51
N GLY A 309 -28.61 9.15 11.98
CA GLY A 309 -29.40 7.92 12.11
C GLY A 309 -29.27 6.89 10.97
N GLU A 310 -28.57 7.18 9.86
CA GLU A 310 -28.41 6.19 8.77
C GLU A 310 -27.51 4.99 9.15
N ARG A 311 -26.61 5.13 10.13
CA ARG A 311 -25.67 4.08 10.52
C ARG A 311 -25.62 3.73 12.02
N VAL A 312 -26.03 4.66 12.87
CA VAL A 312 -25.99 4.50 14.34
C VAL A 312 -27.24 5.13 14.94
N ALA A 313 -27.84 4.50 15.96
CA ALA A 313 -28.94 5.07 16.70
C ALA A 313 -28.58 6.47 17.23
N VAL A 314 -29.51 7.41 17.18
CA VAL A 314 -29.30 8.78 17.68
C VAL A 314 -29.03 8.74 19.18
N ASP A 315 -27.84 9.16 19.60
CA ASP A 315 -27.48 9.29 21.00
C ASP A 315 -28.00 10.63 21.53
N THR A 316 -29.00 10.56 22.42
CA THR A 316 -29.67 11.72 23.00
C THR A 316 -28.78 12.58 23.91
N ARG A 317 -27.61 12.09 24.30
CA ARG A 317 -26.60 12.82 25.08
C ARG A 317 -25.83 13.86 24.25
N LYS A 318 -25.81 13.67 22.91
CA LYS A 318 -25.16 14.61 21.99
C LYS A 318 -25.98 15.88 21.80
N LYS A 319 -25.30 17.04 21.83
CA LYS A 319 -25.92 18.34 21.52
C LYS A 319 -26.30 18.44 20.05
N ASN A 320 -25.44 17.94 19.16
CA ASN A 320 -25.69 17.76 17.73
C ASN A 320 -25.47 16.28 17.36
N PRO A 321 -26.36 15.63 16.61
CA PRO A 321 -26.18 14.25 16.17
C PRO A 321 -24.85 13.98 15.43
N ALA A 322 -24.25 15.00 14.82
CA ALA A 322 -22.97 14.93 14.13
C ALA A 322 -21.75 14.98 15.08
N ASP A 323 -21.95 15.37 16.37
CA ASP A 323 -20.86 15.35 17.36
C ASP A 323 -20.25 13.96 17.46
N PHE A 324 -18.95 13.88 17.69
CA PHE A 324 -18.24 12.60 17.73
C PHE A 324 -17.47 12.42 19.05
N ALA A 325 -17.35 11.15 19.47
CA ALA A 325 -16.75 10.83 20.76
C ALA A 325 -15.22 11.03 20.71
N LEU A 326 -14.69 11.73 21.72
CA LEU A 326 -13.27 11.88 22.04
C LEU A 326 -12.86 10.90 23.14
N TRP A 327 -13.74 10.66 24.11
CA TRP A 327 -13.60 9.71 25.21
C TRP A 327 -14.91 8.97 25.39
N LYS A 328 -14.86 7.67 25.64
CA LYS A 328 -16.01 6.80 25.87
C LYS A 328 -15.96 6.26 27.28
N ALA A 329 -17.02 6.45 28.06
CA ALA A 329 -17.17 5.87 29.39
C ALA A 329 -17.04 4.34 29.39
N ALA A 330 -16.45 3.81 30.43
CA ALA A 330 -16.20 2.39 30.60
C ALA A 330 -17.50 1.57 30.58
N LYS A 331 -17.47 0.43 29.90
CA LYS A 331 -18.47 -0.62 30.00
C LYS A 331 -17.87 -1.83 30.69
N PRO A 332 -18.69 -2.65 31.39
CA PRO A 332 -18.19 -3.84 32.04
C PRO A 332 -17.46 -4.78 31.06
N GLY A 333 -16.22 -5.15 31.43
CA GLY A 333 -15.40 -6.08 30.64
C GLY A 333 -14.63 -5.44 29.47
N GLU A 334 -14.65 -4.12 29.33
CA GLU A 334 -13.78 -3.40 28.37
C GLU A 334 -12.47 -2.95 29.03
N PRO A 335 -11.33 -2.91 28.29
CA PRO A 335 -10.13 -2.20 28.73
C PRO A 335 -10.45 -0.76 29.06
N THR A 336 -9.93 -0.23 30.21
CA THR A 336 -10.27 1.11 30.67
C THR A 336 -9.07 1.78 31.31
N TRP A 337 -9.05 3.11 31.22
CA TRP A 337 -8.08 3.99 31.85
C TRP A 337 -8.79 5.08 32.66
N ASP A 338 -8.14 5.57 33.69
CA ASP A 338 -8.64 6.68 34.47
C ASP A 338 -8.60 7.97 33.69
N SER A 339 -9.64 8.81 33.86
CA SER A 339 -9.71 10.15 33.28
C SER A 339 -10.49 11.11 34.20
N PRO A 340 -10.41 12.44 33.98
CA PRO A 340 -11.21 13.41 34.73
C PRO A 340 -12.73 13.18 34.65
N TRP A 341 -13.20 12.46 33.66
CA TRP A 341 -14.62 12.18 33.43
C TRP A 341 -15.05 10.80 33.94
N GLY A 342 -14.11 10.05 34.53
CA GLY A 342 -14.28 8.68 34.98
C GLY A 342 -13.52 7.68 34.15
N ALA A 343 -13.58 6.41 34.56
CA ALA A 343 -12.94 5.32 33.81
C ALA A 343 -13.53 5.19 32.40
N GLY A 344 -12.69 4.99 31.41
CA GLY A 344 -13.11 4.93 30.02
C GLY A 344 -11.96 4.61 29.07
N ARG A 345 -12.16 4.86 27.79
CA ARG A 345 -11.21 4.65 26.70
C ARG A 345 -11.31 5.72 25.61
N PRO A 346 -10.28 5.88 24.77
CA PRO A 346 -10.30 6.88 23.70
C PRO A 346 -11.37 6.62 22.65
N GLY A 347 -11.86 7.71 22.04
CA GLY A 347 -12.55 7.67 20.75
C GLY A 347 -11.51 7.51 19.63
N TRP A 348 -11.90 6.88 18.54
CA TRP A 348 -10.99 6.52 17.44
C TRP A 348 -10.24 7.70 16.80
N HIS A 349 -10.85 8.88 16.72
CA HIS A 349 -10.26 10.02 15.99
C HIS A 349 -9.21 10.79 16.80
N ILE A 350 -9.36 10.85 18.12
CA ILE A 350 -8.46 11.60 19.00
C ILE A 350 -7.09 10.93 19.13
N GLU A 351 -7.01 9.62 18.93
CA GLU A 351 -5.78 8.85 19.01
C GLU A 351 -4.70 9.41 18.09
N CYS A 352 -5.01 9.56 16.79
CA CYS A 352 -4.08 10.08 15.81
C CYS A 352 -3.70 11.52 16.07
N SER A 353 -4.65 12.38 16.43
CA SER A 353 -4.37 13.79 16.75
C SER A 353 -3.40 13.92 17.93
N ALA A 354 -3.60 13.12 18.98
CA ALA A 354 -2.74 13.13 20.17
C ALA A 354 -1.34 12.58 19.86
N MET A 355 -1.25 11.44 19.14
CA MET A 355 0.03 10.84 18.74
C MET A 355 0.83 11.77 17.81
N ILE A 356 0.16 12.43 16.84
CA ILE A 356 0.83 13.40 15.96
C ILE A 356 1.40 14.55 16.78
N GLU A 357 0.59 15.18 17.67
CA GLU A 357 1.05 16.30 18.47
C GLU A 357 2.20 15.92 19.38
N SER A 358 2.14 14.75 20.03
CA SER A 358 3.18 14.25 20.95
C SER A 358 4.49 13.92 20.24
N ILE A 359 4.44 13.31 19.05
CA ILE A 359 5.61 12.76 18.36
C ILE A 359 6.20 13.74 17.33
N LEU A 360 5.35 14.36 16.52
CA LEU A 360 5.74 15.17 15.37
C LEU A 360 5.48 16.67 15.57
N GLY A 361 4.74 17.03 16.63
CA GLY A 361 4.37 18.40 16.92
C GLY A 361 3.02 18.83 16.35
N LYS A 362 2.70 20.12 16.54
CA LYS A 362 1.36 20.68 16.23
C LYS A 362 1.07 20.83 14.74
N SER A 363 2.08 20.75 13.91
CA SER A 363 1.96 20.87 12.45
C SER A 363 2.92 19.92 11.77
N ILE A 364 2.46 19.23 10.71
CA ILE A 364 3.23 18.25 9.96
C ILE A 364 3.19 18.54 8.46
N ASP A 365 4.15 17.98 7.70
CA ASP A 365 4.21 18.18 6.25
C ASP A 365 3.16 17.35 5.53
N ILE A 366 3.11 16.05 5.80
CA ILE A 366 2.26 15.10 5.06
C ILE A 366 1.43 14.28 6.05
N HIS A 367 0.11 14.27 5.83
CA HIS A 367 -0.80 13.30 6.45
C HIS A 367 -1.48 12.46 5.38
N GLY A 368 -1.44 11.14 5.56
CA GLY A 368 -1.90 10.20 4.55
C GLY A 368 -2.75 9.05 5.03
N GLY A 369 -3.48 8.45 4.08
CA GLY A 369 -4.31 7.27 4.30
C GLY A 369 -5.21 6.93 3.13
N GLY A 370 -6.14 5.99 3.32
CA GLY A 370 -7.17 5.66 2.34
C GLY A 370 -8.17 6.79 2.11
N GLN A 371 -8.74 6.87 0.93
CA GLN A 371 -9.78 7.86 0.60
C GLN A 371 -11.02 7.74 1.51
N ASP A 372 -11.27 6.59 2.12
CA ASP A 372 -12.32 6.34 3.09
C ASP A 372 -12.08 7.03 4.44
N LEU A 373 -10.83 7.37 4.75
CA LEU A 373 -10.47 8.11 5.95
C LEU A 373 -10.68 9.61 5.81
N VAL A 374 -10.78 10.17 4.60
CA VAL A 374 -11.04 11.60 4.40
C VAL A 374 -12.21 12.07 5.26
N PHE A 375 -13.28 11.27 5.30
CA PHE A 375 -14.43 11.49 6.17
C PHE A 375 -14.95 10.16 6.72
N PRO A 376 -15.15 10.06 8.04
CA PRO A 376 -15.06 11.14 9.02
C PRO A 376 -13.67 11.32 9.67
N HIS A 377 -12.73 10.38 9.52
CA HIS A 377 -11.55 10.26 10.38
C HIS A 377 -10.60 11.48 10.29
N HIS A 378 -10.06 11.76 9.12
CA HIS A 378 -9.11 12.87 8.91
C HIS A 378 -9.79 14.25 9.07
N GLU A 379 -11.07 14.37 8.70
CA GLU A 379 -11.84 15.58 8.98
C GLU A 379 -11.94 15.86 10.49
N ASN A 380 -12.18 14.80 11.29
CA ASN A 380 -12.26 14.91 12.73
C ASN A 380 -10.89 15.20 13.36
N GLU A 381 -9.82 14.62 12.85
CA GLU A 381 -8.45 14.94 13.28
C GLU A 381 -8.08 16.40 12.99
N LEU A 382 -8.42 16.86 11.78
CA LEU A 382 -8.25 18.28 11.41
C LEU A 382 -9.00 19.20 12.37
N ALA A 383 -10.25 18.86 12.68
CA ALA A 383 -11.08 19.61 13.59
C ALA A 383 -10.48 19.68 15.00
N GLN A 384 -10.09 18.54 15.57
CA GLN A 384 -9.46 18.42 16.87
C GLN A 384 -8.17 19.24 16.97
N SER A 385 -7.26 19.06 16.02
CA SER A 385 -5.95 19.70 16.03
C SER A 385 -6.05 21.22 15.80
N THR A 386 -6.91 21.67 14.88
CA THR A 386 -7.15 23.09 14.63
C THR A 386 -7.77 23.76 15.87
N ALA A 387 -8.80 23.15 16.46
CA ALA A 387 -9.45 23.68 17.66
C ALA A 387 -8.50 23.75 18.85
N SER A 388 -7.62 22.74 19.03
CA SER A 388 -6.66 22.70 20.12
C SER A 388 -5.58 23.77 20.02
N CYS A 389 -5.22 24.22 18.80
CA CYS A 389 -4.17 25.22 18.56
C CYS A 389 -4.68 26.67 18.60
N ARG A 390 -5.99 26.93 18.52
CA ARG A 390 -6.54 28.28 18.58
C ARG A 390 -6.28 28.91 19.93
N CYS A 391 -5.70 30.13 19.95
CA CYS A 391 -5.57 30.93 21.17
C CYS A 391 -6.98 31.42 21.57
N CYS A 392 -7.37 31.14 22.85
CA CYS A 392 -8.50 31.83 23.48
C CYS A 392 -8.02 33.20 23.85
N THR A 393 -8.37 34.25 23.11
CA THR A 393 -8.27 35.60 23.62
C THR A 393 -9.35 35.77 24.70
N GLU A 394 -8.95 36.18 25.91
CA GLU A 394 -9.87 36.49 27.00
C GLU A 394 -10.82 37.60 26.52
N GLY A 395 -12.01 37.25 26.07
CA GLY A 395 -13.03 38.19 25.59
C GLY A 395 -14.05 37.63 24.63
N GLU A 396 -13.87 36.45 24.05
CA GLU A 396 -14.76 35.91 22.98
C GLU A 396 -15.66 34.73 23.41
N LEU A 397 -15.93 34.54 24.68
CA LEU A 397 -17.05 33.69 25.16
C LEU A 397 -18.42 34.38 25.03
N GLY A 398 -18.51 35.49 24.31
CA GLY A 398 -19.78 36.16 23.94
C GLY A 398 -20.28 35.68 22.59
N LEU A 399 -21.53 35.19 22.57
CA LEU A 399 -22.36 34.89 21.40
C LEU A 399 -22.41 36.08 20.41
N GLY A 400 -21.37 36.32 19.64
CA GLY A 400 -21.32 37.41 18.68
C GLY A 400 -20.14 37.25 17.75
N GLY A 401 -20.43 36.96 16.49
CA GLY A 401 -19.43 36.72 15.42
C GLY A 401 -18.39 37.84 15.25
N GLY A 402 -17.29 37.69 15.94
CA GLY A 402 -16.07 38.46 15.72
C GLY A 402 -15.12 37.61 14.85
N LYS A 403 -14.87 38.09 13.63
CA LYS A 403 -13.84 37.52 12.76
C LYS A 403 -12.46 37.89 13.32
N THR A 404 -11.85 37.04 14.14
CA THR A 404 -10.40 37.09 14.31
C THR A 404 -9.76 36.34 13.17
N ASN A 405 -9.12 37.05 12.25
CA ASN A 405 -8.41 36.52 11.08
C ASN A 405 -7.07 35.85 11.43
N GLU A 406 -6.82 35.50 12.70
CA GLU A 406 -5.60 34.83 13.12
C GLU A 406 -5.91 33.35 13.37
N GLY A 407 -5.98 32.59 12.27
CA GLY A 407 -5.79 31.14 12.30
C GLY A 407 -4.36 30.82 12.79
N PRO A 408 -4.03 29.56 13.14
CA PRO A 408 -2.66 29.19 13.44
C PRO A 408 -1.75 29.65 12.30
N GLU A 409 -0.58 30.20 12.62
CA GLU A 409 0.39 30.68 11.62
C GLU A 409 0.74 29.60 10.59
N GLU A 410 0.62 28.32 10.96
CA GLU A 410 0.77 27.17 10.07
C GLU A 410 -0.42 26.20 10.18
N PRO A 411 -0.85 25.58 9.06
CA PRO A 411 -1.91 24.57 9.08
C PRO A 411 -1.45 23.31 9.84
N PHE A 412 -2.38 22.60 10.45
CA PHE A 412 -2.10 21.28 11.08
C PHE A 412 -1.37 20.33 10.14
N VAL A 413 -1.82 20.24 8.89
CA VAL A 413 -1.20 19.44 7.82
C VAL A 413 -1.03 20.28 6.57
N ARG A 414 0.18 20.33 6.01
CA ARG A 414 0.43 21.03 4.74
C ARG A 414 -0.13 20.26 3.54
N TYR A 415 0.09 18.95 3.48
CA TYR A 415 -0.33 18.10 2.35
C TYR A 415 -1.13 16.90 2.84
N TRP A 416 -2.42 16.90 2.54
CA TRP A 416 -3.30 15.74 2.74
C TRP A 416 -3.24 14.84 1.52
N VAL A 417 -2.76 13.61 1.69
CA VAL A 417 -2.54 12.65 0.59
C VAL A 417 -3.40 11.42 0.78
N HIS A 418 -4.23 11.10 -0.21
CA HIS A 418 -5.16 9.95 -0.11
C HIS A 418 -5.06 9.04 -1.33
N ASN A 419 -4.98 7.73 -1.08
CA ASN A 419 -5.04 6.72 -2.14
C ASN A 419 -6.49 6.27 -2.41
N GLY A 420 -6.74 5.86 -3.66
CA GLY A 420 -8.04 5.38 -4.11
C GLY A 420 -8.39 3.99 -3.58
N PHE A 421 -9.68 3.67 -3.63
CA PHE A 421 -10.24 2.40 -3.16
C PHE A 421 -9.77 1.18 -3.97
N VAL A 422 -9.80 0.01 -3.34
CA VAL A 422 -9.78 -1.28 -4.03
C VAL A 422 -11.22 -1.72 -4.29
N LYS A 423 -11.50 -2.06 -5.54
CA LYS A 423 -12.71 -2.75 -5.98
C LYS A 423 -12.36 -4.20 -6.30
N VAL A 424 -13.30 -5.10 -6.14
CA VAL A 424 -13.20 -6.49 -6.55
C VAL A 424 -14.30 -6.74 -7.56
N ASP A 425 -13.96 -7.19 -8.76
CA ASP A 425 -14.90 -7.40 -9.87
C ASP A 425 -15.84 -6.19 -10.09
N SER A 426 -15.26 -4.97 -10.03
CA SER A 426 -15.94 -3.68 -10.19
C SER A 426 -16.85 -3.26 -9.02
N GLU A 427 -17.02 -4.07 -7.98
CA GLU A 427 -17.73 -3.75 -6.75
C GLU A 427 -16.79 -3.30 -5.63
N LYS A 428 -17.27 -2.48 -4.70
CA LYS A 428 -16.47 -2.09 -3.54
C LYS A 428 -16.21 -3.32 -2.66
N MET A 429 -14.94 -3.57 -2.34
CA MET A 429 -14.55 -4.66 -1.44
C MET A 429 -15.16 -4.48 -0.05
N SER A 430 -15.85 -5.51 0.47
CA SER A 430 -16.37 -5.53 1.83
C SER A 430 -16.56 -6.96 2.37
N LYS A 431 -16.42 -7.14 3.69
CA LYS A 431 -16.66 -8.44 4.35
C LYS A 431 -18.10 -8.92 4.17
N SER A 432 -19.08 -7.99 4.14
CA SER A 432 -20.50 -8.31 4.00
C SER A 432 -20.87 -8.85 2.60
N LEU A 433 -20.08 -8.52 1.58
CA LEU A 433 -20.29 -9.01 0.21
C LEU A 433 -19.53 -10.33 -0.08
N GLY A 434 -18.69 -10.80 0.85
CA GLY A 434 -17.88 -11.99 0.64
C GLY A 434 -16.78 -11.83 -0.43
N ASN A 435 -16.51 -10.60 -0.88
CA ASN A 435 -15.48 -10.25 -1.85
C ASN A 435 -14.24 -9.63 -1.17
N PHE A 436 -13.92 -10.12 0.02
CA PHE A 436 -12.83 -9.64 0.87
C PHE A 436 -11.66 -10.62 0.78
N PHE A 437 -10.48 -10.13 0.45
CA PHE A 437 -9.25 -10.91 0.34
C PHE A 437 -8.19 -10.37 1.28
N THR A 438 -7.65 -11.22 2.12
CA THR A 438 -6.46 -10.91 2.92
C THR A 438 -5.20 -10.93 2.05
N ILE A 439 -4.16 -10.23 2.49
CA ILE A 439 -2.85 -10.28 1.79
C ILE A 439 -2.35 -11.72 1.76
N ARG A 440 -2.49 -12.48 2.86
CA ARG A 440 -2.05 -13.88 3.00
C ARG A 440 -2.74 -14.82 1.99
N GLU A 441 -4.06 -14.75 1.87
CA GLU A 441 -4.81 -15.55 0.89
C GLU A 441 -4.34 -15.29 -0.55
N VAL A 442 -3.96 -14.05 -0.85
CA VAL A 442 -3.40 -13.71 -2.15
C VAL A 442 -1.98 -14.25 -2.30
N THR A 443 -1.13 -14.07 -1.27
CA THR A 443 0.30 -14.46 -1.33
C THR A 443 0.53 -15.96 -1.20
N GLU A 444 -0.43 -16.73 -0.71
CA GLU A 444 -0.43 -18.20 -0.81
C GLU A 444 -0.47 -18.70 -2.27
N ARG A 445 -1.06 -17.92 -3.16
CA ARG A 445 -1.28 -18.28 -4.56
C ARG A 445 -0.38 -17.53 -5.54
N TYR A 446 0.00 -16.29 -5.21
CA TYR A 446 0.77 -15.39 -6.05
C TYR A 446 1.93 -14.81 -5.26
N HIS A 447 3.07 -14.62 -5.91
CA HIS A 447 4.21 -14.00 -5.25
C HIS A 447 3.86 -12.58 -4.76
N PRO A 448 4.29 -12.16 -3.54
CA PRO A 448 3.96 -10.83 -3.01
C PRO A 448 4.39 -9.69 -3.93
N THR A 449 5.51 -9.85 -4.62
CA THR A 449 5.99 -8.89 -5.63
C THR A 449 4.99 -8.72 -6.79
N ALA A 450 4.23 -9.79 -7.16
CA ALA A 450 3.19 -9.68 -8.19
C ALA A 450 2.00 -8.84 -7.71
N LEU A 451 1.60 -8.99 -6.45
CA LEU A 451 0.58 -8.12 -5.84
C LEU A 451 1.07 -6.67 -5.82
N ARG A 452 2.31 -6.41 -5.39
CA ARG A 452 2.91 -5.07 -5.42
C ARG A 452 2.93 -4.50 -6.85
N TRP A 453 3.39 -5.28 -7.84
CA TRP A 453 3.40 -4.85 -9.26
C TRP A 453 2.01 -4.48 -9.77
N MET A 454 1.00 -5.29 -9.48
CA MET A 454 -0.38 -5.00 -9.84
C MET A 454 -0.85 -3.68 -9.22
N LEU A 455 -0.54 -3.45 -7.95
CA LEU A 455 -0.90 -2.21 -7.24
C LEU A 455 -0.21 -0.98 -7.85
N LEU A 456 1.04 -1.09 -8.29
CA LEU A 456 1.81 -0.03 -8.95
C LEU A 456 1.29 0.28 -10.38
N GLY A 457 0.61 -0.68 -11.02
CA GLY A 457 0.05 -0.55 -12.36
C GLY A 457 -1.10 0.46 -12.49
N THR A 458 -1.63 0.95 -11.36
CA THR A 458 -2.68 1.98 -11.33
C THR A 458 -2.22 3.15 -10.46
N HIS A 459 -2.41 4.37 -10.96
CA HIS A 459 -2.07 5.58 -10.22
C HIS A 459 -2.67 5.56 -8.81
N TYR A 460 -1.89 5.89 -7.77
CA TYR A 460 -2.30 5.68 -6.37
C TYR A 460 -3.64 6.31 -6.00
N ARG A 461 -4.00 7.46 -6.56
CA ARG A 461 -5.29 8.15 -6.33
C ARG A 461 -6.49 7.49 -7.03
N ALA A 462 -6.26 6.73 -8.09
CA ALA A 462 -7.33 6.10 -8.84
C ALA A 462 -7.82 4.83 -8.12
N PRO A 463 -9.12 4.52 -8.17
CA PRO A 463 -9.60 3.22 -7.74
C PRO A 463 -8.95 2.12 -8.58
N ILE A 464 -8.49 1.05 -7.92
CA ILE A 464 -7.97 -0.14 -8.60
C ILE A 464 -8.99 -1.26 -8.56
N ASN A 465 -9.14 -1.98 -9.67
CA ASN A 465 -9.96 -3.18 -9.74
C ASN A 465 -9.08 -4.42 -9.56
N TYR A 466 -9.22 -5.09 -8.43
CA TYR A 466 -8.57 -6.36 -8.17
C TYR A 466 -9.32 -7.47 -8.90
N THR A 467 -8.61 -8.21 -9.72
CA THR A 467 -9.10 -9.43 -10.38
C THR A 467 -7.98 -10.47 -10.40
N GLN A 468 -8.35 -11.74 -10.43
CA GLN A 468 -7.36 -12.82 -10.55
C GLN A 468 -6.51 -12.63 -11.82
N ARG A 469 -7.13 -12.28 -12.93
CA ARG A 469 -6.46 -12.02 -14.21
C ARG A 469 -5.40 -10.92 -14.10
N ALA A 470 -5.67 -9.81 -13.38
CA ALA A 470 -4.70 -8.75 -13.17
C ALA A 470 -3.45 -9.22 -12.41
N LEU A 471 -3.61 -10.15 -11.47
CA LEU A 471 -2.49 -10.78 -10.76
C LEU A 471 -1.70 -11.73 -11.66
N GLU A 472 -2.37 -12.50 -12.51
CA GLU A 472 -1.72 -13.38 -13.46
C GLU A 472 -0.90 -12.58 -14.48
N GLU A 473 -1.48 -11.52 -15.05
CA GLU A 473 -0.78 -10.59 -15.94
C GLU A 473 0.43 -9.91 -15.23
N ALA A 474 0.29 -9.57 -13.96
CA ALA A 474 1.39 -9.04 -13.15
C ALA A 474 2.51 -10.08 -12.94
N SER A 475 2.15 -11.34 -12.64
CA SER A 475 3.11 -12.45 -12.49
C SER A 475 3.86 -12.73 -13.78
N ASP A 476 3.17 -12.80 -14.93
CA ASP A 476 3.77 -13.03 -16.24
C ASP A 476 4.72 -11.88 -16.62
N ARG A 477 4.31 -10.64 -16.36
CA ARG A 477 5.15 -9.46 -16.61
C ARG A 477 6.42 -9.43 -15.76
N LEU A 478 6.31 -9.78 -14.48
CA LEU A 478 7.47 -9.88 -13.58
C LEU A 478 8.40 -11.00 -14.02
N TYR A 479 7.86 -12.16 -14.37
CA TYR A 479 8.67 -13.26 -14.86
C TYR A 479 9.50 -12.84 -16.08
N TYR A 480 8.87 -12.20 -17.08
CA TYR A 480 9.57 -11.66 -18.25
C TYR A 480 10.67 -10.67 -17.88
N LEU A 481 10.39 -9.76 -16.94
CA LEU A 481 11.34 -8.73 -16.50
C LEU A 481 12.56 -9.36 -15.85
N TYR A 482 12.37 -10.21 -14.85
CA TYR A 482 13.48 -10.82 -14.10
C TYR A 482 14.24 -11.84 -14.94
N GLN A 483 13.58 -12.57 -15.82
CA GLN A 483 14.25 -13.42 -16.82
C GLN A 483 15.19 -12.58 -17.70
N THR A 484 14.69 -11.47 -18.23
CA THR A 484 15.50 -10.55 -19.05
C THR A 484 16.72 -10.04 -18.27
N LEU A 485 16.54 -9.67 -16.99
CA LEU A 485 17.66 -9.21 -16.14
C LEU A 485 18.69 -10.30 -15.89
N VAL A 486 18.28 -11.51 -15.54
CA VAL A 486 19.19 -12.65 -15.30
C VAL A 486 20.00 -12.95 -16.55
N GLU A 487 19.35 -13.16 -17.69
CA GLU A 487 20.01 -13.44 -18.97
C GLU A 487 20.94 -12.28 -19.42
N SER A 488 20.58 -11.03 -19.07
CA SER A 488 21.41 -9.87 -19.40
C SER A 488 22.64 -9.77 -18.51
N LYS A 489 22.54 -10.13 -17.23
CA LYS A 489 23.69 -10.18 -16.30
C LYS A 489 24.69 -11.23 -16.72
N ASP A 490 24.25 -12.42 -17.09
CA ASP A 490 25.12 -13.48 -17.65
C ASP A 490 25.81 -13.02 -18.92
N ALA A 491 25.04 -12.40 -19.82
CA ALA A 491 25.56 -11.87 -21.07
C ALA A 491 26.56 -10.70 -20.87
N LEU A 492 26.43 -9.95 -19.77
CA LEU A 492 27.37 -8.90 -19.39
C LEU A 492 28.72 -9.49 -18.94
N VAL A 493 28.68 -10.53 -18.11
CA VAL A 493 29.89 -11.26 -17.67
C VAL A 493 30.64 -11.79 -18.89
N ASP A 494 29.95 -12.47 -19.81
CA ASP A 494 30.53 -12.97 -21.06
C ASP A 494 31.14 -11.86 -21.94
N ALA A 495 30.46 -10.72 -22.02
CA ALA A 495 30.92 -9.58 -22.84
C ALA A 495 32.18 -8.94 -22.23
N GLN A 496 32.21 -8.78 -20.91
CA GLN A 496 33.38 -8.24 -20.20
C GLN A 496 34.61 -9.16 -20.32
N ALA A 497 34.43 -10.48 -20.23
CA ALA A 497 35.50 -11.45 -20.45
C ALA A 497 36.11 -11.31 -21.84
N LYS A 498 35.30 -11.20 -22.88
CA LYS A 498 35.76 -10.99 -24.27
C LYS A 498 36.44 -9.65 -24.47
N ASP A 499 35.99 -8.59 -23.86
CA ASP A 499 36.61 -7.27 -23.90
C ASP A 499 38.00 -7.32 -23.23
N ALA A 500 38.14 -8.06 -22.12
CA ALA A 500 39.41 -8.26 -21.41
C ALA A 500 40.44 -9.09 -22.24
N GLU A 501 39.99 -10.18 -22.88
CA GLU A 501 40.82 -10.99 -23.79
C GLU A 501 41.39 -10.15 -24.94
N THR A 502 40.51 -9.37 -25.60
CA THR A 502 40.88 -8.48 -26.71
C THR A 502 41.89 -7.40 -26.28
N ALA A 503 41.77 -6.91 -25.03
CA ALA A 503 42.68 -5.91 -24.47
C ALA A 503 44.08 -6.51 -24.09
N GLY A 504 44.13 -7.81 -23.75
CA GLY A 504 45.37 -8.51 -23.35
C GLY A 504 46.27 -8.91 -24.52
N GLU A 505 45.72 -9.13 -25.71
CA GLU A 505 46.46 -9.62 -26.89
C GLU A 505 47.28 -8.53 -27.62
N THR A 506 47.06 -7.25 -27.35
CA THR A 506 47.75 -6.14 -28.03
C THR A 506 48.79 -5.48 -27.14
N LYS A 507 50.06 -5.53 -27.55
CA LYS A 507 51.20 -4.82 -26.89
C LYS A 507 51.06 -3.29 -26.87
N THR A 508 50.20 -2.72 -27.69
CA THR A 508 49.79 -1.31 -27.69
C THR A 508 48.29 -1.25 -27.44
N LYS A 509 47.87 -0.71 -26.28
CA LYS A 509 46.45 -0.55 -25.96
C LYS A 509 45.73 0.27 -27.05
N PRO A 510 44.93 -0.35 -27.95
CA PRO A 510 44.13 0.43 -28.90
C PRO A 510 43.14 1.24 -28.09
N LYS A 511 42.89 2.50 -28.47
CA LYS A 511 41.82 3.27 -27.90
C LYS A 511 40.51 2.48 -28.12
N PRO A 512 39.71 2.28 -27.06
CA PRO A 512 38.41 1.60 -27.20
C PRO A 512 37.58 2.31 -28.30
N LYS A 513 37.06 1.52 -29.24
CA LYS A 513 36.16 2.04 -30.26
C LYS A 513 34.89 2.56 -29.60
N PRO A 514 34.39 3.73 -29.99
CA PRO A 514 33.12 4.21 -29.43
C PRO A 514 32.01 3.21 -29.73
N PRO A 515 31.02 3.08 -28.83
CA PRO A 515 29.81 2.28 -29.06
C PRO A 515 29.10 2.71 -30.34
N THR A 516 28.49 1.76 -31.08
CA THR A 516 27.81 2.03 -32.34
C THR A 516 26.50 1.24 -32.45
N GLY A 517 25.54 1.77 -33.20
CA GLY A 517 24.24 1.11 -33.46
C GLY A 517 23.48 0.80 -32.17
N ILE A 518 22.94 -0.40 -32.05
CA ILE A 518 22.09 -0.80 -30.91
C ILE A 518 22.79 -0.63 -29.54
N ALA A 519 24.12 -0.68 -29.45
CA ALA A 519 24.82 -0.46 -28.20
C ALA A 519 24.88 1.04 -27.83
N ALA A 520 25.10 1.94 -28.81
CA ALA A 520 25.04 3.37 -28.57
C ALA A 520 23.61 3.81 -28.22
N GLU A 521 22.63 3.36 -29.02
CA GLU A 521 21.20 3.57 -28.77
C GLU A 521 20.79 3.06 -27.37
N GLY A 522 21.33 1.95 -26.91
CA GLY A 522 21.05 1.39 -25.59
C GLY A 522 21.61 2.23 -24.43
N ILE A 523 22.79 2.85 -24.59
CA ILE A 523 23.36 3.74 -23.59
C ILE A 523 22.52 5.02 -23.45
N ASP A 524 22.14 5.63 -24.59
CA ASP A 524 21.28 6.80 -24.59
C ASP A 524 19.90 6.49 -23.96
N LEU A 525 19.33 5.32 -24.31
CA LEU A 525 18.07 4.85 -23.75
C LEU A 525 18.12 4.64 -22.24
N ALA A 526 19.25 4.18 -21.68
CA ALA A 526 19.40 4.03 -20.24
C ALA A 526 19.29 5.37 -19.51
N ALA A 527 19.93 6.41 -20.03
CA ALA A 527 19.84 7.77 -19.49
C ALA A 527 18.41 8.35 -19.65
N GLU A 528 17.80 8.16 -20.81
CA GLU A 528 16.40 8.57 -21.06
C GLU A 528 15.42 7.87 -20.13
N THR A 529 15.63 6.60 -19.85
CA THR A 529 14.80 5.81 -18.92
C THR A 529 14.85 6.37 -17.51
N ASN A 530 16.04 6.65 -16.99
CA ASN A 530 16.20 7.27 -15.67
C ASN A 530 15.49 8.62 -15.59
N ALA A 531 15.68 9.48 -16.59
CA ALA A 531 15.01 10.78 -16.63
C ALA A 531 13.48 10.68 -16.72
N ALA A 532 12.96 9.71 -17.48
CA ALA A 532 11.53 9.46 -17.60
C ALA A 532 10.92 8.94 -16.29
N VAL A 533 11.61 8.04 -15.59
CA VAL A 533 11.19 7.53 -14.27
C VAL A 533 11.20 8.65 -13.23
N ASP A 534 12.27 9.45 -13.19
CA ASP A 534 12.38 10.60 -12.29
C ASP A 534 11.24 11.59 -12.50
N SER A 535 10.96 11.93 -13.75
CA SER A 535 9.86 12.83 -14.12
C SER A 535 8.49 12.25 -13.74
N ALA A 536 8.28 10.93 -13.96
CA ALA A 536 7.02 10.27 -13.65
C ALA A 536 6.76 10.23 -12.12
N LEU A 537 7.77 9.89 -11.32
CA LEU A 537 7.64 9.83 -9.87
C LEU A 537 7.56 11.22 -9.24
N ALA A 538 8.19 12.23 -9.84
CA ALA A 538 8.07 13.62 -9.42
C ALA A 538 6.71 14.23 -9.79
N ASP A 539 5.95 13.68 -10.73
CA ASP A 539 4.59 14.13 -11.07
C ASP A 539 3.53 13.30 -10.34
N ASP A 540 3.39 13.52 -9.04
CA ASP A 540 2.34 12.94 -8.20
C ASP A 540 2.43 11.40 -8.16
N LEU A 541 3.65 10.87 -8.06
CA LEU A 541 3.94 9.43 -7.95
C LEU A 541 3.29 8.61 -9.07
N ASN A 542 3.46 9.01 -10.32
CA ASN A 542 2.89 8.31 -11.48
C ASN A 542 3.62 6.98 -11.74
N THR A 543 3.43 6.01 -10.83
CA THR A 543 4.03 4.67 -10.93
C THR A 543 3.67 3.92 -12.22
N PRO A 544 2.43 4.04 -12.79
CA PRO A 544 2.13 3.42 -14.08
C PRO A 544 3.06 3.89 -15.19
N LEU A 545 3.37 5.19 -15.26
CA LEU A 545 4.28 5.73 -16.25
C LEU A 545 5.73 5.30 -15.99
N ALA A 546 6.16 5.29 -14.71
CA ALA A 546 7.50 4.84 -14.32
C ALA A 546 7.74 3.37 -14.74
N ILE A 547 6.81 2.44 -14.45
CA ILE A 547 6.99 1.04 -14.84
C ILE A 547 6.80 0.82 -16.36
N ALA A 548 6.02 1.64 -17.04
CA ALA A 548 5.87 1.57 -18.50
C ALA A 548 7.18 1.93 -19.21
N SER A 549 8.01 2.81 -18.62
CA SER A 549 9.32 3.20 -19.14
C SER A 549 10.31 2.03 -19.25
N LEU A 550 10.08 0.94 -18.53
CA LEU A 550 10.90 -0.28 -18.58
C LEU A 550 10.75 -1.07 -19.90
N SER A 551 9.72 -0.82 -20.70
CA SER A 551 9.42 -1.65 -21.87
C SER A 551 10.51 -1.58 -22.96
N ALA A 552 11.02 -0.39 -23.25
CA ALA A 552 12.08 -0.20 -24.25
C ALA A 552 13.45 -0.73 -23.77
N PRO A 553 13.93 -0.44 -22.55
CA PRO A 553 15.15 -1.04 -21.99
C PRO A 553 15.12 -2.57 -22.01
N LEU A 554 14.05 -3.21 -21.55
CA LEU A 554 13.91 -4.66 -21.54
C LEU A 554 13.99 -5.27 -22.96
N LYS A 555 13.34 -4.63 -23.94
CA LYS A 555 13.44 -5.05 -25.33
C LYS A 555 14.87 -4.93 -25.84
N THR A 556 15.55 -3.83 -25.58
CA THR A 556 16.94 -3.62 -26.03
C THR A 556 17.91 -4.57 -25.37
N LEU A 557 17.71 -4.88 -24.06
CA LEU A 557 18.47 -5.93 -23.35
C LEU A 557 18.30 -7.28 -24.05
N ASN A 558 17.06 -7.70 -24.33
CA ASN A 558 16.80 -8.94 -25.06
C ASN A 558 17.44 -8.97 -26.47
N ASP A 559 17.41 -7.84 -27.18
CA ASP A 559 18.06 -7.73 -28.49
C ASP A 559 19.58 -7.86 -28.39
N LEU A 560 20.23 -7.28 -27.37
CA LEU A 560 21.66 -7.40 -27.08
C LEU A 560 22.06 -8.82 -26.68
N VAL A 561 21.17 -9.56 -26.01
CA VAL A 561 21.41 -10.92 -25.53
C VAL A 561 21.16 -11.96 -26.64
N SER A 562 20.06 -11.87 -27.38
CA SER A 562 19.57 -12.95 -28.24
C SER A 562 19.94 -12.80 -29.72
N THR A 563 19.99 -11.56 -30.26
CA THR A 563 20.16 -11.34 -31.70
C THR A 563 21.64 -11.41 -32.13
N LYS A 564 21.87 -11.85 -33.39
CA LYS A 564 23.22 -11.84 -34.00
C LYS A 564 23.83 -10.43 -34.06
N LYS A 565 23.01 -9.40 -34.28
CA LYS A 565 23.44 -7.99 -34.32
C LYS A 565 23.84 -7.52 -32.92
N GLY A 566 23.02 -7.81 -31.91
CA GLY A 566 23.28 -7.47 -30.52
C GLY A 566 24.55 -8.12 -29.99
N LYS A 567 24.72 -9.45 -30.19
CA LYS A 567 25.90 -10.19 -29.73
C LYS A 567 27.21 -9.70 -30.32
N LYS A 568 27.20 -9.03 -31.50
CA LYS A 568 28.35 -8.47 -32.18
C LYS A 568 28.47 -6.95 -32.04
N ALA A 569 27.62 -6.30 -31.29
CA ALA A 569 27.61 -4.84 -31.17
C ALA A 569 28.87 -4.33 -30.48
N VAL A 570 29.53 -3.31 -31.04
CA VAL A 570 30.66 -2.62 -30.43
C VAL A 570 30.19 -1.82 -29.21
N GLY A 571 30.81 -2.03 -28.05
CA GLY A 571 30.35 -1.42 -26.78
C GLY A 571 29.21 -2.16 -26.11
N ARG A 572 28.96 -3.43 -26.46
CA ARG A 572 27.90 -4.27 -25.90
C ARG A 572 27.93 -4.34 -24.37
N SER A 573 29.14 -4.52 -23.78
CA SER A 573 29.29 -4.60 -22.31
C SER A 573 28.86 -3.32 -21.61
N VAL A 574 29.18 -2.16 -22.18
CA VAL A 574 28.78 -0.85 -21.65
C VAL A 574 27.26 -0.70 -21.73
N ALA A 575 26.65 -0.99 -22.89
CA ALA A 575 25.20 -0.89 -23.06
C ALA A 575 24.43 -1.84 -22.12
N LEU A 576 24.89 -3.09 -21.99
CA LEU A 576 24.27 -4.05 -21.04
C LEU A 576 24.33 -3.51 -19.61
N ARG A 577 25.52 -3.07 -19.16
CA ARG A 577 25.71 -2.51 -17.81
C ARG A 577 24.76 -1.33 -17.54
N ASP A 578 24.73 -0.37 -18.45
CA ASP A 578 23.97 0.87 -18.25
C ASP A 578 22.45 0.63 -18.29
N LEU A 579 21.96 -0.23 -19.19
CA LEU A 579 20.55 -0.63 -19.25
C LEU A 579 20.13 -1.45 -18.03
N ILE A 580 20.94 -2.42 -17.58
CA ILE A 580 20.69 -3.20 -16.36
C ILE A 580 20.56 -2.24 -15.17
N ALA A 581 21.51 -1.31 -15.02
CA ALA A 581 21.50 -0.34 -13.94
C ALA A 581 20.24 0.56 -13.98
N ALA A 582 19.81 1.00 -15.15
CA ALA A 582 18.59 1.80 -15.29
C ALA A 582 17.33 1.03 -14.90
N VAL A 583 17.22 -0.25 -15.30
CA VAL A 583 16.11 -1.12 -14.89
C VAL A 583 16.15 -1.34 -13.38
N GLU A 584 17.29 -1.68 -12.80
CA GLU A 584 17.43 -1.92 -11.35
C GLU A 584 17.12 -0.67 -10.52
N THR A 585 17.58 0.51 -10.96
CA THR A 585 17.24 1.79 -10.30
C THR A 585 15.74 2.06 -10.32
N THR A 586 15.07 1.74 -11.43
CA THR A 586 13.61 1.85 -11.52
C THR A 586 12.91 0.92 -10.54
N LEU A 587 13.34 -0.36 -10.47
CA LEU A 587 12.77 -1.33 -9.54
C LEU A 587 12.90 -0.87 -8.09
N GLU A 588 14.10 -0.43 -7.69
CA GLU A 588 14.39 0.10 -6.35
C GLU A 588 13.51 1.31 -6.00
N SER A 589 13.34 2.24 -6.96
CA SER A 589 12.52 3.45 -6.78
C SER A 589 11.05 3.14 -6.46
N VAL A 590 10.54 2.01 -6.94
CA VAL A 590 9.16 1.56 -6.69
C VAL A 590 9.08 0.39 -5.70
N GLY A 591 10.19 0.07 -5.01
CA GLY A 591 10.27 -0.94 -3.94
C GLY A 591 10.15 -2.38 -4.43
N LEU A 592 10.57 -2.65 -5.66
CA LEU A 592 10.67 -4.00 -6.20
C LEU A 592 12.10 -4.55 -6.00
N PRO A 593 12.30 -5.87 -5.84
CA PRO A 593 13.61 -6.46 -5.63
C PRO A 593 14.59 -6.12 -6.75
N ARG A 594 15.77 -5.67 -6.40
CA ARG A 594 16.89 -5.41 -7.32
C ARG A 594 17.75 -6.65 -7.55
N GLU A 595 17.90 -7.47 -6.51
CA GLU A 595 18.74 -8.67 -6.47
C GLU A 595 17.87 -9.93 -6.30
N GLY A 596 18.47 -11.11 -6.46
CA GLY A 596 17.77 -12.39 -6.24
C GLY A 596 16.82 -12.80 -7.38
N GLY A 597 17.03 -12.30 -8.59
CA GLY A 597 16.17 -12.59 -9.74
C GLY A 597 15.97 -14.08 -10.04
N GLU A 598 17.00 -14.92 -9.86
CA GLU A 598 16.90 -16.38 -10.05
C GLU A 598 15.95 -17.03 -9.04
N GLY A 599 16.09 -16.68 -7.75
CA GLY A 599 15.19 -17.17 -6.70
C GLY A 599 13.76 -16.77 -6.95
N LEU A 600 13.53 -15.50 -7.31
CA LEU A 600 12.19 -14.99 -7.64
C LEU A 600 11.57 -15.72 -8.84
N LEU A 601 12.35 -15.99 -9.89
CA LEU A 601 11.88 -16.75 -11.06
C LEU A 601 11.43 -18.16 -10.67
N GLU A 602 12.18 -18.78 -9.77
CA GLU A 602 11.88 -20.12 -9.28
C GLU A 602 10.59 -20.11 -8.43
N GLU A 603 10.45 -19.16 -7.51
CA GLU A 603 9.23 -19.00 -6.71
C GLU A 603 7.99 -18.72 -7.57
N LEU A 604 8.12 -17.90 -8.60
CA LEU A 604 7.05 -17.65 -9.58
C LEU A 604 6.64 -18.92 -10.32
N ARG A 605 7.60 -19.80 -10.67
CA ARG A 605 7.33 -21.10 -11.28
C ARG A 605 6.61 -22.03 -10.34
N GLU A 606 7.12 -22.21 -9.11
CA GLU A 606 6.53 -23.06 -8.10
C GLU A 606 5.07 -22.66 -7.79
N LEU A 607 4.82 -21.36 -7.60
CA LEU A 607 3.47 -20.86 -7.40
C LEU A 607 2.56 -21.09 -8.59
N THR A 608 3.09 -21.04 -9.82
CA THR A 608 2.33 -21.36 -11.04
C THR A 608 1.95 -22.84 -11.09
N LEU A 609 2.89 -23.72 -10.81
CA LEU A 609 2.62 -25.18 -10.74
C LEU A 609 1.57 -25.49 -9.66
N ARG A 610 1.70 -24.89 -8.48
CA ARG A 610 0.74 -25.06 -7.39
C ARG A 610 -0.67 -24.63 -7.80
N ARG A 611 -0.83 -23.48 -8.47
CA ARG A 611 -2.13 -23.00 -8.97
C ARG A 611 -2.70 -23.93 -10.03
N ALA A 612 -1.84 -24.44 -10.92
CA ALA A 612 -2.21 -25.35 -11.99
C ALA A 612 -2.53 -26.77 -11.52
N GLY A 613 -2.19 -27.11 -10.26
CA GLY A 613 -2.29 -28.49 -9.75
C GLY A 613 -1.32 -29.43 -10.46
N LEU A 614 -0.16 -28.93 -10.91
CA LEU A 614 0.86 -29.66 -11.64
C LEU A 614 2.13 -29.80 -10.80
N THR A 615 2.87 -30.86 -11.07
CA THR A 615 4.25 -31.05 -10.59
C THR A 615 5.25 -30.69 -11.68
N ARG A 616 6.55 -30.56 -11.32
CA ARG A 616 7.63 -30.42 -12.31
C ARG A 616 7.67 -31.59 -13.26
N ASP A 617 7.53 -32.81 -12.73
CA ASP A 617 7.57 -34.04 -13.53
C ASP A 617 6.45 -34.05 -14.59
N ASP A 618 5.26 -33.52 -14.28
CA ASP A 618 4.18 -33.38 -15.26
C ASP A 618 4.56 -32.44 -16.41
N VAL A 619 5.22 -31.34 -16.10
CA VAL A 619 5.66 -30.38 -17.12
C VAL A 619 6.84 -30.94 -17.93
N ASP A 620 7.80 -31.58 -17.29
CA ASP A 620 8.94 -32.20 -17.98
C ASP A 620 8.48 -33.33 -18.91
N ALA A 621 7.53 -34.15 -18.48
CA ALA A 621 6.90 -35.16 -19.32
C ALA A 621 6.16 -34.56 -20.54
N ALA A 622 5.45 -33.44 -20.33
CA ALA A 622 4.77 -32.73 -21.42
C ALA A 622 5.78 -32.11 -22.42
N VAL A 623 6.88 -31.55 -21.93
CA VAL A 623 7.95 -31.01 -22.78
C VAL A 623 8.57 -32.14 -23.62
N ALA A 624 8.85 -33.30 -23.02
CA ALA A 624 9.39 -34.46 -23.72
C ALA A 624 8.39 -35.00 -24.80
N ALA A 625 7.12 -35.21 -24.44
CA ALA A 625 6.08 -35.66 -25.35
C ALA A 625 5.89 -34.69 -26.53
N ARG A 626 5.93 -33.37 -26.25
CA ARG A 626 5.85 -32.36 -27.30
C ARG A 626 7.05 -32.39 -28.25
N ALA A 627 8.24 -32.63 -27.71
CA ALA A 627 9.47 -32.75 -28.51
C ALA A 627 9.40 -34.00 -29.41
N GLU A 628 8.89 -35.14 -28.93
CA GLU A 628 8.68 -36.37 -29.68
C GLU A 628 7.66 -36.16 -30.80
N ALA A 629 6.51 -35.54 -30.52
CA ALA A 629 5.48 -35.22 -31.53
C ALA A 629 6.07 -34.33 -32.64
N ARG A 630 6.90 -33.33 -32.31
CA ARG A 630 7.57 -32.51 -33.33
C ARG A 630 8.61 -33.27 -34.15
N ALA A 631 9.36 -34.18 -33.54
CA ALA A 631 10.30 -35.05 -34.24
C ALA A 631 9.57 -35.96 -35.22
N ALA A 632 8.40 -36.46 -34.82
CA ALA A 632 7.50 -37.24 -35.67
C ALA A 632 6.73 -36.44 -36.74
N LYS A 633 6.85 -35.09 -36.71
CA LYS A 633 6.10 -34.11 -37.51
C LYS A 633 4.60 -34.12 -37.25
N ASP A 634 4.19 -34.62 -36.09
CA ASP A 634 2.81 -34.52 -35.59
C ASP A 634 2.61 -33.15 -34.90
N PHE A 635 2.38 -32.14 -35.73
CA PHE A 635 2.20 -30.77 -35.25
C PHE A 635 0.88 -30.59 -34.50
N ALA A 636 -0.14 -31.42 -34.87
CA ALA A 636 -1.45 -31.35 -34.19
C ALA A 636 -1.34 -31.79 -32.73
N GLU A 637 -0.64 -32.89 -32.45
CA GLU A 637 -0.39 -33.34 -31.08
C GLU A 637 0.54 -32.37 -30.33
N SER A 638 1.58 -31.84 -30.98
CA SER A 638 2.47 -30.81 -30.39
C SER A 638 1.69 -29.53 -29.96
N ASP A 639 0.74 -29.08 -30.80
CA ASP A 639 -0.11 -27.92 -30.51
C ASP A 639 -1.14 -28.25 -29.43
N ARG A 640 -1.74 -29.43 -29.43
CA ARG A 640 -2.67 -29.90 -28.41
C ARG A 640 -2.01 -29.86 -26.99
N ILE A 641 -0.78 -30.42 -26.87
CA ILE A 641 -0.04 -30.42 -25.62
C ILE A 641 0.27 -28.97 -25.15
N ARG A 642 0.71 -28.13 -26.08
CA ARG A 642 0.99 -26.70 -25.75
C ARG A 642 -0.26 -25.99 -25.25
N ASP A 643 -1.38 -26.16 -25.94
CA ASP A 643 -2.62 -25.46 -25.61
C ASP A 643 -3.24 -25.98 -24.30
N GLU A 644 -3.13 -27.31 -24.02
CA GLU A 644 -3.54 -27.91 -22.74
C GLU A 644 -2.79 -27.31 -21.57
N PHE A 645 -1.45 -27.18 -21.64
CA PHE A 645 -0.65 -26.58 -20.56
C PHE A 645 -0.82 -25.06 -20.52
N GLY A 646 -0.98 -24.40 -21.66
CA GLY A 646 -1.32 -22.99 -21.75
C GLY A 646 -2.61 -22.64 -21.03
N ALA A 647 -3.65 -23.46 -21.15
CA ALA A 647 -4.90 -23.30 -20.42
C ALA A 647 -4.76 -23.46 -18.90
N LYS A 648 -3.69 -24.10 -18.43
CA LYS A 648 -3.33 -24.23 -17.01
C LYS A 648 -2.35 -23.16 -16.51
N GLY A 649 -2.01 -22.18 -17.37
CA GLY A 649 -1.07 -21.10 -17.03
C GLY A 649 0.41 -21.48 -17.18
N VAL A 650 0.72 -22.53 -17.96
CA VAL A 650 2.09 -23.00 -18.23
C VAL A 650 2.38 -22.92 -19.73
N ALA A 651 3.18 -21.95 -20.16
CA ALA A 651 3.59 -21.82 -21.56
C ALA A 651 4.81 -22.69 -21.85
N LEU A 652 4.65 -23.73 -22.70
CA LEU A 652 5.76 -24.57 -23.18
C LEU A 652 6.49 -23.86 -24.33
N MET A 653 7.81 -23.71 -24.20
CA MET A 653 8.64 -22.93 -25.13
C MET A 653 9.25 -23.80 -26.23
N ASP A 654 9.55 -23.16 -27.39
CA ASP A 654 10.14 -23.82 -28.57
C ASP A 654 11.67 -23.62 -28.63
N GLY A 655 12.40 -24.05 -27.63
CA GLY A 655 13.85 -23.96 -27.59
C GLY A 655 14.38 -22.81 -26.72
N GLY A 656 15.67 -22.84 -26.41
CA GLY A 656 16.32 -21.96 -25.45
C GLY A 656 16.71 -22.71 -24.17
N ASN A 657 17.30 -22.00 -23.23
CA ASN A 657 17.68 -22.57 -21.93
C ASN A 657 16.48 -22.86 -21.03
N GLN A 658 15.33 -22.31 -21.35
CA GLN A 658 14.08 -22.51 -20.60
C GLN A 658 13.06 -23.25 -21.45
N VAL A 659 12.57 -24.34 -20.91
CA VAL A 659 11.60 -25.24 -21.59
C VAL A 659 10.15 -24.80 -21.35
N TRP A 660 9.88 -24.02 -20.30
CA TRP A 660 8.56 -23.48 -19.99
C TRP A 660 8.64 -22.22 -19.12
N ARG A 661 7.55 -21.44 -19.09
CA ARG A 661 7.40 -20.27 -18.22
C ARG A 661 5.95 -20.12 -17.73
N PRO A 662 5.70 -19.37 -16.64
CA PRO A 662 4.37 -18.92 -16.30
C PRO A 662 3.70 -18.17 -17.45
N ALA A 663 2.38 -18.28 -17.56
CA ALA A 663 1.57 -17.51 -18.51
C ALA A 663 0.20 -17.19 -17.92
N THR A 664 -0.41 -16.12 -18.39
CA THR A 664 -1.80 -15.78 -18.04
C THR A 664 -2.75 -16.83 -18.61
N VAL A 665 -3.68 -17.33 -17.78
CA VAL A 665 -4.74 -18.23 -18.24
C VAL A 665 -5.67 -17.44 -19.15
N VAL A 666 -5.81 -17.91 -20.38
CA VAL A 666 -6.76 -17.35 -21.35
C VAL A 666 -8.09 -18.08 -21.13
N ASP A 667 -9.04 -17.44 -20.46
CA ASP A 667 -10.41 -17.92 -20.42
C ASP A 667 -11.01 -17.78 -21.84
N ASP A 668 -11.25 -18.89 -22.50
CA ASP A 668 -12.11 -18.92 -23.70
C ASP A 668 -13.55 -18.56 -23.25
N LYS A 669 -13.89 -17.27 -23.33
CA LYS A 669 -15.26 -16.76 -23.22
C LYS A 669 -15.72 -16.17 -24.53
#